data_3a63c2465aed12322d9b203026a77afd
#
_entry.id   3a63c2465aed12322d9b203026a77afd
#
_cell.length_a   1.000
_cell.length_b   1.000
_cell.length_c   1.000
_cell.angle_alpha   90.00
_cell.angle_beta   90.00
_cell.angle_gamma   90.00
#
_symmetry.space_group_name_H-M   'P 1'
#
loop_
_entity.id
_entity.type
_entity.pdbx_description
1 polymer ?
#
loop_
_entity_poly.entity_id
_entity_poly.type
_entity_poly.pdbx_seq_one_letter_code
_entity_poly.pdbx_strand_id
1 'polypeptide(L)'
;MRSAVLLALFIPAFAAADNAVRPGRFHVEHPTLLNLGFEWLIDGDDNRNAVVEVRYRKAGAGEWRPALPLLRIGGDEVYRRRESMTYTVPNGFAGSILNLEPATSYECEFTLRDPDGATGQTQQRVTVATRAEPKSFTGGRVLHVYPADHEGPKQEPSFIGIKAAYYGEGRGDWTAVRMTKAQPGDTILVHAGLYRPERYNYVDPLSAPFTGSWSLSLKGTAEKPITIKGAGDGEAIFDGGGNAKLFDMMATQHHIIEGLTFRNTEIAIFAGEKEVMGAVALTVRNCRFEDIGVGVWTESADSRDFLISDNLFLGREDQMRLIGWNQAGMRSAGIYPSHQLRSFFAVKVYGPGHIIRHNAIAYFHDGICISTYGPPDPDPERRASAIDIYNNDIHLSNDDFIESDGGAHNIRVFQNRGVNAAHNGYSAQPMFGGPVYFYRNLLYQVPAGGAFKFSAHPSGIYVFHNTLIGEQTARETYANAHWRNNLFLGRDTPNRGIMTWANATPQYSSDYNGFRPNRNARAQYAWLAPPAGQAAYEPKDTEWHTFATLDEMRKATGQETHGIEVDFDIFEEMKPADPARRYQVHHSMDLNFRLRPGGKAVDAGLVLPTVNDGFTGKAPDLGALELNQPEPHYGPRWITWKPFYR
;
A
#
# COMPACT_ATOMS: atom_id res chain seq x y z
N MET A 1 42.08 36.13 52.43
CA MET A 1 42.03 35.69 51.07
C MET A 1 40.57 35.51 50.69
N ARG A 2 40.03 36.38 49.85
CA ARG A 2 38.63 36.28 49.35
C ARG A 2 38.69 35.68 47.93
N SER A 3 38.21 34.50 47.81
CA SER A 3 38.06 33.81 46.47
C SER A 3 36.85 34.41 45.77
N ALA A 4 37.08 35.05 44.63
CA ALA A 4 36.02 35.45 43.72
C ALA A 4 35.64 34.23 42.82
N VAL A 5 34.39 33.80 42.91
CA VAL A 5 33.80 32.82 42.01
C VAL A 5 33.29 33.55 40.77
N LEU A 6 33.93 33.33 39.63
CA LEU A 6 33.45 33.79 38.33
C LEU A 6 32.30 32.87 37.87
N LEU A 7 31.09 33.42 37.85
CA LEU A 7 29.92 32.76 37.26
C LEU A 7 29.95 33.00 35.74
N ALA A 8 30.33 31.99 34.96
CA ALA A 8 30.23 32.05 33.51
C ALA A 8 28.74 31.85 33.09
N LEU A 9 28.11 32.93 32.63
CA LEU A 9 26.81 32.87 31.98
C LEU A 9 26.98 32.16 30.63
N PHE A 10 26.50 30.91 30.52
CA PHE A 10 26.25 30.28 29.26
C PHE A 10 24.98 30.90 28.64
N ILE A 11 25.17 31.81 27.70
CA ILE A 11 24.10 32.25 26.79
C ILE A 11 24.04 31.18 25.71
N PRO A 12 22.92 30.45 25.55
CA PRO A 12 22.77 29.55 24.40
C PRO A 12 22.79 30.43 23.15
N ALA A 13 23.78 30.23 22.28
CA ALA A 13 23.76 30.82 20.97
C ALA A 13 22.61 30.15 20.22
N PHE A 14 21.52 30.87 19.98
CA PHE A 14 20.54 30.48 18.99
C PHE A 14 21.28 30.46 17.64
N ALA A 15 21.36 29.29 17.04
CA ALA A 15 21.80 29.19 15.64
C ALA A 15 20.86 30.08 14.80
N ALA A 16 21.39 30.99 14.00
CA ALA A 16 20.59 31.75 13.06
C ALA A 16 19.93 30.75 12.10
N ALA A 17 18.65 30.96 11.75
CA ALA A 17 17.95 30.17 10.80
C ALA A 17 18.70 30.15 9.45
N ASP A 18 18.93 28.97 8.88
CA ASP A 18 19.56 28.80 7.59
C ASP A 18 18.46 28.64 6.53
N ASN A 19 17.97 29.78 6.03
CA ASN A 19 16.84 29.79 5.10
C ASN A 19 17.25 29.45 3.66
N ALA A 20 18.51 29.61 3.29
CA ALA A 20 18.98 29.27 1.96
C ALA A 20 19.21 27.76 1.82
N VAL A 21 18.81 27.17 0.68
CA VAL A 21 18.91 25.73 0.45
C VAL A 21 20.27 25.31 -0.13
N ARG A 22 20.78 24.19 0.36
CA ARG A 22 21.92 23.47 -0.21
C ARG A 22 21.50 22.04 -0.59
N PRO A 23 21.53 21.70 -1.91
CA PRO A 23 21.25 20.36 -2.39
C PRO A 23 22.22 19.33 -1.82
N GLY A 24 21.68 18.22 -1.34
CA GLY A 24 22.40 17.04 -0.89
C GLY A 24 22.25 15.85 -1.84
N ARG A 25 22.16 14.65 -1.28
CA ARG A 25 22.02 13.41 -2.04
C ARG A 25 20.68 13.35 -2.80
N PHE A 26 20.76 13.09 -4.10
CA PHE A 26 19.64 12.72 -4.94
C PHE A 26 19.61 11.20 -5.12
N HIS A 27 18.45 10.59 -4.93
CA HIS A 27 18.25 9.15 -5.02
C HIS A 27 17.07 8.83 -5.94
N VAL A 28 17.25 7.84 -6.82
CA VAL A 28 16.22 7.28 -7.68
C VAL A 28 15.80 5.96 -7.06
N GLU A 29 14.56 5.86 -6.65
CA GLU A 29 14.02 4.67 -6.02
C GLU A 29 13.74 3.55 -7.04
N HIS A 30 13.44 2.35 -6.55
CA HIS A 30 13.07 1.20 -7.39
C HIS A 30 11.90 1.54 -8.31
N PRO A 31 12.06 1.42 -9.65
CA PRO A 31 10.96 1.63 -10.57
C PRO A 31 9.86 0.59 -10.39
N THR A 32 8.61 0.99 -10.52
CA THR A 32 7.49 0.07 -10.65
C THR A 32 7.02 -0.03 -12.10
N LEU A 33 5.89 -0.68 -12.36
CA LEU A 33 5.35 -0.79 -13.72
C LEU A 33 4.84 0.57 -14.24
N LEU A 34 4.31 1.41 -13.36
CA LEU A 34 3.57 2.63 -13.73
C LEU A 34 4.15 3.91 -13.11
N ASN A 35 5.11 3.79 -12.21
CA ASN A 35 5.55 4.95 -11.44
C ASN A 35 7.07 4.95 -11.21
N LEU A 36 7.63 6.15 -11.08
CA LEU A 36 9.03 6.40 -10.73
C LEU A 36 9.06 7.24 -9.46
N GLY A 37 9.85 6.84 -8.46
CA GLY A 37 10.02 7.52 -7.19
C GLY A 37 11.39 8.19 -7.06
N PHE A 38 11.43 9.31 -6.33
CA PHE A 38 12.63 10.11 -6.15
C PHE A 38 12.70 10.70 -4.75
N GLU A 39 13.90 10.79 -4.20
CA GLU A 39 14.23 11.48 -2.95
C GLU A 39 15.38 12.45 -3.22
N TRP A 40 15.29 13.69 -2.70
CA TRP A 40 16.36 14.66 -2.77
C TRP A 40 16.59 15.32 -1.42
N LEU A 41 17.61 14.89 -0.69
CA LEU A 41 17.98 15.47 0.60
C LEU A 41 18.59 16.86 0.42
N ILE A 42 18.38 17.73 1.39
CA ILE A 42 18.91 19.10 1.42
C ILE A 42 19.40 19.47 2.81
N ASP A 43 20.21 20.51 2.89
CA ASP A 43 20.50 21.27 4.10
C ASP A 43 19.90 22.67 4.00
N GLY A 44 19.56 23.29 5.11
CA GLY A 44 18.93 24.61 5.17
C GLY A 44 17.44 24.58 4.84
N ASP A 45 16.91 25.71 4.32
CA ASP A 45 15.47 25.91 4.07
C ASP A 45 14.63 25.73 5.36
N ASP A 46 15.07 26.37 6.47
CA ASP A 46 14.40 26.23 7.76
C ASP A 46 12.98 26.81 7.75
N ASN A 47 12.70 27.76 6.87
CA ASN A 47 11.36 28.33 6.65
C ASN A 47 10.47 27.51 5.69
N ARG A 48 11.02 26.42 5.08
CA ARG A 48 10.31 25.45 4.25
C ARG A 48 9.58 26.06 3.04
N ASN A 49 10.17 27.06 2.38
CA ASN A 49 9.61 27.72 1.22
C ASN A 49 10.25 27.30 -0.12
N ALA A 50 11.29 26.47 -0.08
CA ALA A 50 11.88 25.88 -1.27
C ALA A 50 10.93 24.86 -1.93
N VAL A 51 11.04 24.76 -3.26
CA VAL A 51 10.22 23.87 -4.08
C VAL A 51 11.09 23.10 -5.09
N VAL A 52 10.68 21.88 -5.45
CA VAL A 52 11.29 21.12 -6.55
C VAL A 52 10.23 20.91 -7.63
N GLU A 53 10.40 21.65 -8.73
CA GLU A 53 9.60 21.46 -9.95
C GLU A 53 10.07 20.21 -10.69
N VAL A 54 9.13 19.43 -11.22
CA VAL A 54 9.39 18.18 -11.94
C VAL A 54 8.79 18.23 -13.32
N ARG A 55 9.59 17.86 -14.33
CA ARG A 55 9.10 17.60 -15.68
C ARG A 55 9.72 16.34 -16.26
N TYR A 56 8.99 15.69 -17.14
CA TYR A 56 9.41 14.43 -17.73
C TYR A 56 8.99 14.32 -19.20
N ARG A 57 9.64 13.38 -19.90
CA ARG A 57 9.22 12.96 -21.25
C ARG A 57 9.66 11.51 -21.50
N LYS A 58 9.05 10.85 -22.47
CA LYS A 58 9.62 9.60 -22.99
C LYS A 58 11.01 9.89 -23.59
N ALA A 59 11.96 9.01 -23.36
CA ALA A 59 13.32 9.20 -23.86
C ALA A 59 13.33 9.40 -25.38
N GLY A 60 13.97 10.48 -25.81
CA GLY A 60 14.01 10.88 -27.22
C GLY A 60 12.77 11.65 -27.74
N ALA A 61 11.71 11.82 -26.96
CA ALA A 61 10.58 12.67 -27.35
C ALA A 61 10.94 14.16 -27.23
N GLY A 62 10.30 15.01 -28.07
CA GLY A 62 10.56 16.44 -28.07
C GLY A 62 9.91 17.20 -26.93
N GLU A 63 8.72 16.79 -26.53
CA GLU A 63 7.86 17.54 -25.60
C GLU A 63 8.07 17.12 -24.14
N TRP A 64 8.31 18.11 -23.27
CA TRP A 64 8.34 17.95 -21.83
C TRP A 64 6.96 18.18 -21.23
N ARG A 65 6.57 17.30 -20.30
CA ARG A 65 5.32 17.37 -19.57
C ARG A 65 5.59 17.66 -18.10
N PRO A 66 4.78 18.46 -17.42
CA PRO A 66 4.90 18.67 -15.98
C PRO A 66 4.48 17.40 -15.23
N ALA A 67 5.06 17.18 -14.06
CA ALA A 67 4.57 16.25 -13.04
C ALA A 67 4.23 17.01 -11.75
N LEU A 68 3.67 16.33 -10.75
CA LEU A 68 3.55 16.91 -9.42
C LEU A 68 4.94 17.34 -8.92
N PRO A 69 5.06 18.49 -8.26
CA PRO A 69 6.29 18.85 -7.54
C PRO A 69 6.62 17.78 -6.50
N LEU A 70 7.90 17.61 -6.18
CA LEU A 70 8.25 16.77 -5.03
C LEU A 70 7.71 17.40 -3.75
N LEU A 71 7.18 16.57 -2.85
CA LEU A 71 6.72 17.02 -1.54
C LEU A 71 7.91 17.47 -0.71
N ARG A 72 7.83 18.67 -0.12
CA ARG A 72 8.80 19.16 0.86
C ARG A 72 8.62 18.40 2.17
N ILE A 73 9.59 17.59 2.55
CA ILE A 73 9.60 16.78 3.77
C ILE A 73 10.69 17.25 4.73
N GLY A 74 10.60 16.88 5.99
CA GLY A 74 11.68 17.09 6.96
C GLY A 74 11.25 17.75 8.26
N GLY A 75 11.94 17.42 9.35
CA GLY A 75 11.73 17.97 10.67
C GLY A 75 10.48 17.48 11.41
N ASP A 76 9.58 16.78 10.74
CA ASP A 76 8.39 16.22 11.37
C ASP A 76 8.77 15.03 12.26
N GLU A 77 8.15 14.96 13.45
CA GLU A 77 8.37 13.86 14.39
C GLU A 77 7.26 12.82 14.25
N VAL A 78 7.65 11.58 13.99
CA VAL A 78 6.77 10.45 13.74
C VAL A 78 6.93 9.40 14.83
N TYR A 79 5.88 8.65 15.12
CA TYR A 79 5.88 7.53 16.07
C TYR A 79 6.22 7.87 17.53
N ARG A 80 5.79 9.02 18.02
CA ARG A 80 6.13 9.57 19.35
C ARG A 80 5.64 8.77 20.57
N ARG A 81 4.89 7.70 20.39
CA ARG A 81 4.34 6.90 21.51
C ARG A 81 5.40 6.23 22.39
N ARG A 82 6.63 6.06 21.86
CA ARG A 82 7.79 5.52 22.59
C ARG A 82 9.05 6.28 22.16
N GLU A 83 9.81 6.80 23.10
CA GLU A 83 11.05 7.53 22.80
C GLU A 83 12.01 6.72 21.90
N SER A 84 12.15 5.42 22.16
CA SER A 84 13.01 4.52 21.37
C SER A 84 12.53 4.31 19.93
N MET A 85 11.36 4.79 19.56
CA MET A 85 10.77 4.62 18.23
C MET A 85 10.40 5.96 17.58
N THR A 86 10.76 7.08 18.21
CA THR A 86 10.59 8.39 17.60
C THR A 86 11.55 8.54 16.44
N TYR A 87 11.03 8.98 15.29
CA TYR A 87 11.78 9.22 14.08
C TYR A 87 11.57 10.64 13.62
N THR A 88 12.67 11.35 13.39
CA THR A 88 12.63 12.69 12.79
C THR A 88 12.83 12.53 11.28
N VAL A 89 11.88 13.02 10.50
CA VAL A 89 11.94 12.96 9.04
C VAL A 89 13.15 13.75 8.53
N PRO A 90 14.03 13.17 7.70
CA PRO A 90 15.16 13.86 7.10
C PRO A 90 14.74 15.07 6.27
N ASN A 91 15.56 16.11 6.26
CA ASN A 91 15.28 17.32 5.51
C ASN A 91 15.46 17.11 4.01
N GLY A 92 14.42 17.36 3.21
CA GLY A 92 14.49 17.10 1.78
C GLY A 92 13.17 17.19 1.06
N PHE A 93 13.13 16.50 -0.06
CA PHE A 93 11.99 16.36 -0.94
C PHE A 93 11.83 14.90 -1.34
N ALA A 94 10.59 14.44 -1.44
CA ALA A 94 10.29 13.13 -2.01
C ALA A 94 9.03 13.20 -2.87
N GLY A 95 8.94 12.33 -3.89
CA GLY A 95 7.76 12.33 -4.76
C GLY A 95 7.88 11.41 -5.94
N SER A 96 6.78 11.28 -6.68
CA SER A 96 6.65 10.33 -7.79
C SER A 96 6.20 11.01 -9.07
N ILE A 97 6.66 10.47 -10.20
CA ILE A 97 6.01 10.65 -11.50
C ILE A 97 5.07 9.45 -11.68
N LEU A 98 3.77 9.73 -11.77
CA LEU A 98 2.70 8.74 -11.71
C LEU A 98 2.14 8.39 -13.09
N ASN A 99 1.44 7.25 -13.18
CA ASN A 99 0.65 6.84 -14.34
C ASN A 99 1.43 6.79 -15.67
N LEU A 100 2.65 6.29 -15.62
CA LEU A 100 3.52 6.07 -16.76
C LEU A 100 3.21 4.77 -17.50
N GLU A 101 3.78 4.56 -18.67
CA GLU A 101 3.68 3.30 -19.41
C GLU A 101 4.73 2.29 -18.93
N PRO A 102 4.38 0.99 -18.84
CA PRO A 102 5.35 -0.06 -18.48
C PRO A 102 6.47 -0.20 -19.53
N ALA A 103 7.63 -0.70 -19.10
CA ALA A 103 8.79 -0.98 -19.94
C ALA A 103 9.21 0.20 -20.83
N THR A 104 9.04 1.41 -20.34
CA THR A 104 9.27 2.64 -21.09
C THR A 104 10.33 3.50 -20.39
N SER A 105 11.30 3.98 -21.14
CA SER A 105 12.35 4.87 -20.65
C SER A 105 11.90 6.32 -20.66
N TYR A 106 12.12 7.02 -19.56
CA TYR A 106 11.76 8.43 -19.37
C TYR A 106 12.99 9.25 -18.99
N GLU A 107 13.11 10.43 -19.59
CA GLU A 107 13.98 11.48 -19.09
C GLU A 107 13.21 12.32 -18.10
N CYS A 108 13.76 12.49 -16.89
CA CYS A 108 13.18 13.24 -15.79
C CYS A 108 14.10 14.38 -15.39
N GLU A 109 13.54 15.56 -15.19
CA GLU A 109 14.29 16.76 -14.82
C GLU A 109 13.67 17.39 -13.58
N PHE A 110 14.51 17.74 -12.62
CA PHE A 110 14.17 18.32 -11.33
C PHE A 110 14.87 19.65 -11.18
N THR A 111 14.13 20.69 -10.81
CA THR A 111 14.67 22.04 -10.59
C THR A 111 14.32 22.51 -9.19
N LEU A 112 15.31 22.61 -8.32
CA LEU A 112 15.19 23.14 -6.98
C LEU A 112 15.26 24.67 -7.03
N ARG A 113 14.27 25.32 -6.45
CA ARG A 113 14.18 26.76 -6.32
C ARG A 113 13.91 27.15 -4.86
N ASP A 114 14.56 28.19 -4.42
CA ASP A 114 14.38 28.75 -3.09
C ASP A 114 14.41 30.28 -3.19
N PRO A 115 13.36 30.97 -2.70
CA PRO A 115 13.34 32.44 -2.68
C PRO A 115 14.48 33.08 -1.89
N ASP A 116 14.98 32.40 -0.86
CA ASP A 116 16.07 32.89 0.01
C ASP A 116 17.45 32.57 -0.56
N GLY A 117 17.50 31.83 -1.66
CA GLY A 117 18.71 31.49 -2.39
C GLY A 117 19.03 29.99 -2.35
N ALA A 118 19.67 29.53 -3.41
CA ALA A 118 20.10 28.14 -3.53
C ALA A 118 21.56 28.09 -4.01
N THR A 119 22.37 27.25 -3.37
CA THR A 119 23.81 27.12 -3.71
C THR A 119 24.13 25.67 -4.05
N GLY A 120 24.98 25.46 -5.06
CA GLY A 120 25.34 24.12 -5.53
C GLY A 120 24.55 23.66 -6.76
N GLN A 121 24.37 22.34 -6.93
CA GLN A 121 23.71 21.77 -8.09
C GLN A 121 22.18 21.72 -7.90
N THR A 122 21.50 22.77 -8.31
CA THR A 122 20.04 22.92 -8.17
C THR A 122 19.22 22.22 -9.26
N GLN A 123 19.88 21.55 -10.19
CA GLN A 123 19.21 20.79 -11.25
C GLN A 123 19.71 19.35 -11.25
N GLN A 124 18.77 18.41 -11.35
CA GLN A 124 19.06 16.99 -11.57
C GLN A 124 18.36 16.53 -12.85
N ARG A 125 19.04 15.71 -13.62
CA ARG A 125 18.48 15.08 -14.81
C ARG A 125 18.90 13.62 -14.85
N VAL A 126 17.90 12.74 -14.93
CA VAL A 126 18.12 11.29 -14.97
C VAL A 126 17.27 10.65 -16.06
N THR A 127 17.75 9.52 -16.57
CA THR A 127 16.97 8.66 -17.46
C THR A 127 16.67 7.36 -16.71
N VAL A 128 15.40 7.07 -16.53
CA VAL A 128 14.92 5.89 -15.76
C VAL A 128 13.86 5.18 -16.57
N ALA A 129 13.90 3.85 -16.59
CA ALA A 129 12.86 3.05 -17.22
C ALA A 129 11.89 2.50 -16.17
N THR A 130 10.60 2.54 -16.45
CA THR A 130 9.60 1.77 -15.72
C THR A 130 9.85 0.29 -15.92
N ARG A 131 9.49 -0.52 -14.92
CA ARG A 131 9.71 -1.96 -14.96
C ARG A 131 8.83 -2.63 -16.01
N ALA A 132 9.36 -3.66 -16.67
CA ALA A 132 8.56 -4.55 -17.51
C ALA A 132 7.82 -5.61 -16.67
N GLU A 133 6.68 -6.10 -17.15
CA GLU A 133 6.05 -7.26 -16.52
C GLU A 133 6.96 -8.50 -16.66
N PRO A 134 7.20 -9.25 -15.56
CA PRO A 134 7.97 -10.48 -15.60
C PRO A 134 7.31 -11.52 -16.53
N LYS A 135 8.13 -12.16 -17.35
CA LYS A 135 7.68 -13.20 -18.30
C LYS A 135 8.48 -14.48 -18.07
N SER A 136 7.79 -15.62 -18.17
CA SER A 136 8.46 -16.92 -18.20
C SER A 136 9.38 -17.01 -19.40
N PHE A 137 10.55 -17.61 -19.23
CA PHE A 137 11.48 -17.84 -20.34
C PHE A 137 10.96 -18.98 -21.22
N THR A 138 10.91 -18.79 -22.54
CA THR A 138 10.34 -19.76 -23.48
C THR A 138 11.34 -20.78 -24.03
N GLY A 139 12.64 -20.55 -23.85
CA GLY A 139 13.71 -21.41 -24.35
C GLY A 139 14.31 -22.38 -23.33
N GLY A 140 13.69 -22.50 -22.15
CA GLY A 140 14.14 -23.40 -21.08
C GLY A 140 13.59 -24.81 -21.19
N ARG A 141 14.06 -25.68 -20.29
CA ARG A 141 13.48 -27.02 -20.16
C ARG A 141 12.12 -26.96 -19.49
N VAL A 142 11.27 -27.92 -19.81
CA VAL A 142 10.00 -28.15 -19.10
C VAL A 142 10.17 -29.41 -18.26
N LEU A 143 10.03 -29.27 -16.93
CA LEU A 143 10.13 -30.35 -15.96
C LEU A 143 8.71 -30.67 -15.46
N HIS A 144 8.16 -31.81 -15.87
CA HIS A 144 6.79 -32.20 -15.57
C HIS A 144 6.68 -32.79 -14.17
N VAL A 145 5.81 -32.23 -13.34
CA VAL A 145 5.61 -32.66 -11.94
C VAL A 145 4.21 -33.24 -11.78
N TYR A 146 4.14 -34.45 -11.26
CA TYR A 146 2.91 -35.18 -11.00
C TYR A 146 2.71 -35.40 -9.49
N PRO A 147 1.47 -35.51 -9.00
CA PRO A 147 1.19 -35.89 -7.62
C PRO A 147 1.58 -37.36 -7.36
N ALA A 148 1.74 -37.73 -6.09
CA ALA A 148 2.22 -39.05 -5.70
C ALA A 148 1.29 -40.21 -6.12
N ASP A 149 0.01 -39.93 -6.27
CA ASP A 149 -1.05 -40.86 -6.64
C ASP A 149 -1.40 -40.86 -8.15
N HIS A 150 -0.57 -40.23 -8.96
CA HIS A 150 -0.81 -40.18 -10.40
C HIS A 150 -0.58 -41.55 -11.07
N GLU A 151 -1.61 -42.13 -11.69
CA GLU A 151 -1.56 -43.43 -12.37
C GLU A 151 -1.51 -43.32 -13.89
N GLY A 152 -1.65 -42.12 -14.45
CA GLY A 152 -1.70 -41.88 -15.88
C GLY A 152 -0.36 -41.84 -16.59
N PRO A 153 -0.34 -41.68 -17.92
CA PRO A 153 0.86 -41.44 -18.70
C PRO A 153 1.56 -40.14 -18.22
N LYS A 154 2.89 -40.13 -18.25
CA LYS A 154 3.71 -38.97 -17.86
C LYS A 154 4.47 -38.45 -19.08
N GLN A 155 4.58 -37.14 -19.17
CA GLN A 155 5.46 -36.46 -20.12
C GLN A 155 6.86 -36.33 -19.53
N GLU A 156 7.87 -36.69 -20.33
CA GLU A 156 9.26 -36.63 -19.88
C GLU A 156 9.95 -35.27 -20.14
N PRO A 157 10.86 -34.81 -19.28
CA PRO A 157 11.28 -35.44 -18.02
C PRO A 157 10.22 -35.28 -16.93
N SER A 158 9.86 -36.38 -16.26
CA SER A 158 8.81 -36.44 -15.25
C SER A 158 9.33 -36.65 -13.84
N PHE A 159 8.64 -36.06 -12.88
CA PHE A 159 8.99 -36.08 -11.47
C PHE A 159 7.75 -36.28 -10.60
N ILE A 160 7.89 -37.01 -9.52
CA ILE A 160 6.87 -37.09 -8.48
C ILE A 160 7.17 -36.04 -7.40
N GLY A 161 6.27 -35.05 -7.32
CA GLY A 161 6.41 -33.92 -6.39
C GLY A 161 7.42 -32.85 -6.82
N ILE A 162 7.21 -31.65 -6.33
CA ILE A 162 7.96 -30.46 -6.76
C ILE A 162 9.45 -30.53 -6.35
N LYS A 163 9.78 -31.11 -5.21
CA LYS A 163 11.17 -31.21 -4.72
C LYS A 163 12.07 -31.99 -5.67
N ALA A 164 11.57 -33.08 -6.24
CA ALA A 164 12.33 -33.90 -7.18
C ALA A 164 12.68 -33.12 -8.46
N ALA A 165 11.75 -32.32 -9.00
CA ALA A 165 12.02 -31.46 -10.14
C ALA A 165 12.95 -30.30 -9.79
N TYR A 166 12.81 -29.74 -8.61
CA TYR A 166 13.51 -28.52 -8.20
C TYR A 166 14.97 -28.81 -7.79
N TYR A 167 15.23 -29.84 -6.96
CA TYR A 167 16.55 -30.16 -6.42
C TYR A 167 17.18 -31.45 -6.96
N GLY A 168 16.42 -32.28 -7.68
CA GLY A 168 16.84 -33.59 -8.12
C GLY A 168 16.32 -34.71 -7.22
N GLU A 169 16.44 -35.94 -7.73
CA GLU A 169 16.07 -37.12 -6.96
C GLU A 169 17.05 -37.39 -5.84
N GLY A 170 16.60 -37.15 -4.65
CA GLY A 170 17.36 -37.48 -3.43
C GLY A 170 16.37 -37.75 -2.31
N ARG A 171 16.62 -38.80 -1.56
CA ARG A 171 15.78 -39.21 -0.43
C ARG A 171 16.03 -38.39 0.84
N GLY A 172 16.22 -37.07 0.69
CA GLY A 172 16.36 -36.17 1.82
C GLY A 172 17.76 -36.17 2.48
N ASP A 173 18.75 -36.66 1.79
CA ASP A 173 20.15 -36.46 2.23
C ASP A 173 20.72 -35.15 1.64
N TRP A 174 21.76 -34.64 2.31
CA TRP A 174 22.43 -33.40 1.92
C TRP A 174 23.09 -33.45 0.53
N THR A 175 23.30 -34.64 -0.03
CA THR A 175 23.89 -34.83 -1.35
C THR A 175 22.88 -34.49 -2.45
N ALA A 176 21.58 -34.71 -2.23
CA ALA A 176 20.52 -34.32 -3.16
C ALA A 176 20.40 -32.81 -3.32
N VAL A 177 20.63 -32.04 -2.25
CA VAL A 177 20.61 -30.58 -2.27
C VAL A 177 21.74 -29.99 -3.13
N ARG A 178 22.82 -30.74 -3.34
CA ARG A 178 23.96 -30.32 -4.18
C ARG A 178 23.73 -30.60 -5.67
N MET A 179 22.76 -31.42 -6.01
CA MET A 179 22.47 -31.83 -7.39
C MET A 179 21.19 -31.14 -7.88
N THR A 180 21.24 -29.82 -8.02
CA THR A 180 20.10 -29.04 -8.49
C THR A 180 19.65 -29.47 -9.88
N LYS A 181 18.36 -29.77 -10.07
CA LYS A 181 17.78 -30.07 -11.39
C LYS A 181 17.32 -28.82 -12.10
N ALA A 182 16.59 -27.95 -11.40
CA ALA A 182 16.12 -26.69 -11.98
C ALA A 182 17.27 -25.68 -12.13
N GLN A 183 17.24 -24.97 -13.24
CA GLN A 183 18.22 -23.93 -13.59
C GLN A 183 17.50 -22.66 -14.05
N PRO A 184 18.19 -21.51 -14.10
CA PRO A 184 17.61 -20.30 -14.65
C PRO A 184 17.02 -20.51 -16.05
N GLY A 185 15.73 -20.16 -16.20
CA GLY A 185 14.96 -20.32 -17.42
C GLY A 185 14.11 -21.59 -17.49
N ASP A 186 14.27 -22.55 -16.58
CA ASP A 186 13.44 -23.76 -16.56
C ASP A 186 12.00 -23.45 -16.11
N THR A 187 11.08 -24.23 -16.63
CA THR A 187 9.68 -24.27 -16.20
C THR A 187 9.37 -25.60 -15.51
N ILE A 188 9.00 -25.54 -14.26
CA ILE A 188 8.44 -26.65 -13.50
C ILE A 188 6.93 -26.61 -13.74
N LEU A 189 6.42 -27.55 -14.54
CA LEU A 189 5.04 -27.63 -14.97
C LEU A 189 4.29 -28.62 -14.08
N VAL A 190 3.41 -28.10 -13.24
CA VAL A 190 2.72 -28.86 -12.19
C VAL A 190 1.37 -29.34 -12.72
N HIS A 191 1.23 -30.64 -12.91
CA HIS A 191 0.00 -31.26 -13.39
C HIS A 191 -1.09 -31.29 -12.32
N ALA A 192 -2.35 -31.39 -12.77
CA ALA A 192 -3.51 -31.45 -11.89
C ALA A 192 -3.40 -32.54 -10.83
N GLY A 193 -3.84 -32.24 -9.63
CA GLY A 193 -3.90 -33.18 -8.53
C GLY A 193 -3.57 -32.56 -7.18
N LEU A 194 -3.50 -33.40 -6.15
CA LEU A 194 -3.33 -32.99 -4.77
C LEU A 194 -1.89 -33.26 -4.30
N TYR A 195 -1.19 -32.19 -3.97
CA TYR A 195 0.17 -32.22 -3.45
C TYR A 195 0.13 -31.98 -1.94
N ARG A 196 0.53 -32.98 -1.15
CA ARG A 196 0.59 -32.92 0.30
C ARG A 196 2.02 -33.02 0.77
N PRO A 197 2.41 -32.29 1.85
CA PRO A 197 3.73 -32.49 2.45
C PRO A 197 3.82 -33.87 3.08
N GLU A 198 4.99 -34.47 2.97
CA GLU A 198 5.28 -35.76 3.61
C GLU A 198 5.30 -35.66 5.14
N ARG A 199 5.55 -34.44 5.65
CA ARG A 199 5.57 -34.12 7.08
C ARG A 199 4.69 -32.91 7.37
N TYR A 200 3.73 -33.09 8.25
CA TYR A 200 2.92 -32.00 8.79
C TYR A 200 3.65 -31.32 9.94
N ASN A 201 3.50 -30.01 10.06
CA ASN A 201 4.07 -29.20 11.14
C ASN A 201 5.58 -29.45 11.34
N TYR A 202 6.30 -29.67 10.26
CA TYR A 202 7.72 -29.84 10.32
C TYR A 202 8.40 -28.53 10.72
N VAL A 203 8.94 -28.51 11.92
CA VAL A 203 9.90 -27.50 12.36
C VAL A 203 11.26 -28.16 12.32
N ASP A 204 12.23 -27.55 11.65
CA ASP A 204 13.59 -28.06 11.65
C ASP A 204 14.10 -28.07 13.10
N PRO A 205 14.47 -29.24 13.64
CA PRO A 205 14.96 -29.33 15.02
C PRO A 205 16.28 -28.57 15.26
N LEU A 206 16.97 -28.19 14.19
CA LEU A 206 18.16 -27.34 14.24
C LEU A 206 17.84 -25.85 14.16
N SER A 207 16.54 -25.47 14.18
CA SER A 207 16.10 -24.09 14.04
C SER A 207 16.62 -23.41 12.78
N ALA A 208 16.79 -24.18 11.69
CA ALA A 208 17.19 -23.63 10.41
C ALA A 208 16.12 -22.63 9.90
N PRO A 209 16.52 -21.54 9.27
CA PRO A 209 15.57 -20.51 8.79
C PRO A 209 14.60 -21.04 7.73
N PHE A 210 14.95 -22.11 7.01
CA PHE A 210 14.15 -22.72 5.96
C PHE A 210 13.26 -23.83 6.52
N THR A 211 12.08 -23.49 7.01
CA THR A 211 11.19 -24.41 7.74
C THR A 211 9.89 -24.74 7.00
N GLY A 212 9.72 -24.29 5.75
CA GLY A 212 8.53 -24.60 4.97
C GLY A 212 8.42 -26.06 4.56
N SER A 213 7.22 -26.53 4.23
CA SER A 213 7.00 -27.87 3.68
C SER A 213 7.78 -28.11 2.40
N TRP A 214 7.86 -27.08 1.56
CA TRP A 214 8.69 -27.03 0.37
C TRP A 214 9.61 -25.81 0.44
N SER A 215 10.85 -26.00 0.85
CA SER A 215 11.87 -24.94 0.82
C SER A 215 12.44 -24.85 -0.59
N LEU A 216 12.27 -23.70 -1.22
CA LEU A 216 12.63 -23.44 -2.62
C LEU A 216 13.55 -22.21 -2.64
N SER A 217 14.87 -22.41 -2.73
CA SER A 217 15.88 -21.34 -2.54
C SER A 217 16.82 -21.11 -3.73
N LEU A 218 16.50 -21.69 -4.89
CA LEU A 218 17.30 -21.48 -6.11
C LEU A 218 17.19 -20.05 -6.62
N LYS A 219 18.08 -19.66 -7.53
CA LYS A 219 18.12 -18.33 -8.11
C LYS A 219 17.96 -18.40 -9.61
N GLY A 220 16.95 -17.69 -10.12
CA GLY A 220 16.84 -17.32 -11.52
C GLY A 220 17.57 -16.02 -11.83
N THR A 221 17.40 -15.48 -13.03
CA THR A 221 17.80 -14.13 -13.43
C THR A 221 16.62 -13.37 -14.04
N ALA A 222 16.76 -12.09 -14.23
CA ALA A 222 15.70 -11.25 -14.82
C ALA A 222 15.29 -11.76 -16.22
N GLU A 223 16.28 -12.19 -17.03
CA GLU A 223 16.07 -12.70 -18.38
C GLU A 223 15.63 -14.16 -18.38
N LYS A 224 16.02 -14.93 -17.36
CA LYS A 224 15.77 -16.37 -17.20
C LYS A 224 15.24 -16.70 -15.82
N PRO A 225 14.01 -16.27 -15.47
CA PRO A 225 13.40 -16.65 -14.21
C PRO A 225 13.14 -18.17 -14.16
N ILE A 226 13.12 -18.72 -12.95
CA ILE A 226 12.62 -20.08 -12.71
C ILE A 226 11.08 -19.96 -12.57
N THR A 227 10.36 -20.69 -13.40
CA THR A 227 8.89 -20.64 -13.38
C THR A 227 8.32 -21.94 -12.80
N ILE A 228 7.41 -21.82 -11.83
CA ILE A 228 6.63 -22.92 -11.28
C ILE A 228 5.17 -22.62 -11.59
N LYS A 229 4.54 -23.39 -12.49
CA LYS A 229 3.18 -23.09 -12.94
C LYS A 229 2.32 -24.32 -13.13
N GLY A 230 1.00 -24.13 -12.99
CA GLY A 230 0.02 -25.15 -13.32
C GLY A 230 0.06 -25.54 -14.82
N ALA A 231 -0.15 -26.82 -15.11
CA ALA A 231 -0.10 -27.34 -16.47
C ALA A 231 -1.33 -26.96 -17.31
N GLY A 232 -2.43 -26.54 -16.66
CA GLY A 232 -3.68 -26.21 -17.34
C GLY A 232 -4.57 -27.40 -17.66
N ASP A 233 -4.21 -28.60 -17.20
CA ASP A 233 -4.95 -29.84 -17.32
C ASP A 233 -5.91 -30.12 -16.15
N GLY A 234 -6.04 -29.16 -15.26
CA GLY A 234 -6.86 -29.15 -14.07
C GLY A 234 -6.21 -28.39 -12.94
N GLU A 235 -6.76 -28.47 -11.74
CA GLU A 235 -6.29 -27.72 -10.59
C GLU A 235 -5.10 -28.42 -9.92
N ALA A 236 -3.97 -27.75 -9.81
CA ALA A 236 -2.79 -28.19 -9.07
C ALA A 236 -2.84 -27.63 -7.65
N ILE A 237 -3.17 -28.46 -6.66
CA ILE A 237 -3.49 -28.05 -5.29
C ILE A 237 -2.38 -28.42 -4.33
N PHE A 238 -1.77 -27.44 -3.68
CA PHE A 238 -0.86 -27.59 -2.56
C PHE A 238 -1.63 -27.45 -1.25
N ASP A 239 -1.85 -28.55 -0.54
CA ASP A 239 -2.62 -28.63 0.69
C ASP A 239 -1.70 -28.84 1.90
N GLY A 240 -1.66 -27.85 2.78
CA GLY A 240 -0.77 -27.88 3.95
C GLY A 240 -1.21 -28.80 5.09
N GLY A 241 -2.49 -29.27 5.09
CA GLY A 241 -3.01 -30.06 6.21
C GLY A 241 -2.99 -29.34 7.55
N GLY A 242 -3.01 -28.00 7.56
CA GLY A 242 -2.93 -27.17 8.76
C GLY A 242 -1.50 -26.85 9.21
N ASN A 243 -0.50 -27.01 8.35
CA ASN A 243 0.90 -26.71 8.69
C ASN A 243 1.18 -25.20 8.85
N ALA A 244 2.36 -24.88 9.39
CA ALA A 244 2.75 -23.48 9.64
C ALA A 244 3.14 -22.72 8.36
N LYS A 245 3.91 -23.36 7.46
CA LYS A 245 4.39 -22.76 6.21
C LYS A 245 4.31 -23.76 5.07
N LEU A 246 3.83 -23.34 3.91
CA LEU A 246 3.73 -24.23 2.76
C LEU A 246 4.94 -24.08 1.83
N PHE A 247 5.08 -22.97 1.13
CA PHE A 247 6.29 -22.65 0.36
C PHE A 247 7.19 -21.71 1.15
N ASP A 248 8.42 -22.12 1.40
CA ASP A 248 9.49 -21.27 1.90
C ASP A 248 10.37 -20.84 0.71
N MET A 249 10.24 -19.57 0.35
CA MET A 249 10.87 -18.96 -0.81
C MET A 249 12.04 -18.03 -0.41
N MET A 250 12.50 -18.07 0.84
CA MET A 250 13.64 -17.25 1.26
C MET A 250 14.87 -17.52 0.38
N ALA A 251 15.68 -16.49 0.18
CA ALA A 251 16.87 -16.47 -0.69
C ALA A 251 16.60 -16.65 -2.20
N THR A 252 15.36 -16.80 -2.64
CA THR A 252 15.04 -16.90 -4.07
C THR A 252 15.28 -15.58 -4.80
N GLN A 253 15.61 -15.69 -6.07
CA GLN A 253 15.68 -14.55 -6.98
C GLN A 253 14.99 -14.91 -8.29
N HIS A 254 14.18 -13.98 -8.81
CA HIS A 254 13.50 -14.10 -10.10
C HIS A 254 12.74 -15.43 -10.26
N HIS A 255 11.78 -15.66 -9.37
CA HIS A 255 10.83 -16.78 -9.48
C HIS A 255 9.45 -16.29 -9.92
N ILE A 256 8.77 -17.12 -10.71
CA ILE A 256 7.39 -16.92 -11.12
C ILE A 256 6.57 -18.11 -10.63
N ILE A 257 5.61 -17.86 -9.76
CA ILE A 257 4.59 -18.80 -9.28
C ILE A 257 3.28 -18.44 -9.98
N GLU A 258 2.72 -19.35 -10.76
CA GLU A 258 1.57 -19.05 -11.60
C GLU A 258 0.55 -20.18 -11.66
N GLY A 259 -0.75 -19.85 -11.50
CA GLY A 259 -1.85 -20.78 -11.75
C GLY A 259 -1.91 -21.98 -10.80
N LEU A 260 -1.51 -21.81 -9.55
CA LEU A 260 -1.53 -22.84 -8.50
C LEU A 260 -2.58 -22.53 -7.45
N THR A 261 -3.09 -23.56 -6.79
CA THR A 261 -3.94 -23.45 -5.60
C THR A 261 -3.17 -23.80 -4.34
N PHE A 262 -3.23 -22.92 -3.34
CA PHE A 262 -2.67 -23.11 -2.00
C PHE A 262 -3.80 -23.12 -1.00
N ARG A 263 -3.83 -24.11 -0.12
CA ARG A 263 -4.89 -24.18 0.89
C ARG A 263 -4.46 -24.82 2.20
N ASN A 264 -5.28 -24.59 3.23
CA ASN A 264 -5.21 -25.25 4.52
C ASN A 264 -3.82 -25.16 5.16
N THR A 265 -3.33 -23.91 5.33
CA THR A 265 -2.01 -23.60 5.92
C THR A 265 -2.05 -22.25 6.65
N GLU A 266 -1.13 -22.03 7.58
CA GLU A 266 -1.00 -20.71 8.19
C GLU A 266 -0.35 -19.72 7.24
N ILE A 267 0.74 -20.05 6.57
CA ILE A 267 1.40 -19.19 5.58
C ILE A 267 1.57 -19.96 4.28
N ALA A 268 0.95 -19.48 3.21
CA ALA A 268 1.03 -20.16 1.94
C ALA A 268 2.40 -19.95 1.25
N ILE A 269 2.86 -18.70 1.12
CA ILE A 269 4.17 -18.37 0.56
C ILE A 269 4.92 -17.47 1.54
N PHE A 270 5.98 -17.98 2.10
CA PHE A 270 6.89 -17.27 3.00
C PHE A 270 8.16 -16.89 2.26
N ALA A 271 8.42 -15.60 2.11
CA ALA A 271 9.48 -15.09 1.24
C ALA A 271 10.54 -14.24 1.96
N GLY A 272 10.47 -14.17 3.28
CA GLY A 272 11.50 -13.46 4.04
C GLY A 272 11.21 -13.35 5.52
N GLU A 273 12.25 -13.61 6.30
CA GLU A 273 12.31 -13.45 7.75
C GLU A 273 13.02 -12.15 8.09
N LYS A 274 12.48 -11.40 9.06
CA LYS A 274 13.09 -10.16 9.54
C LYS A 274 14.52 -10.40 10.02
N GLU A 275 15.46 -9.58 9.57
CA GLU A 275 16.89 -9.65 9.94
C GLU A 275 17.61 -10.97 9.58
N VAL A 276 16.97 -11.84 8.81
CA VAL A 276 17.57 -13.09 8.34
C VAL A 276 17.89 -13.00 6.86
N MET A 277 16.88 -13.10 6.00
CA MET A 277 17.02 -12.91 4.55
C MET A 277 15.65 -12.76 3.89
N GLY A 278 15.65 -12.16 2.70
CA GLY A 278 14.49 -11.97 1.86
C GLY A 278 14.58 -12.71 0.53
N ALA A 279 13.62 -12.40 -0.34
CA ALA A 279 13.59 -12.83 -1.72
C ALA A 279 13.61 -11.61 -2.66
N VAL A 280 14.04 -11.82 -3.90
CA VAL A 280 14.15 -10.74 -4.89
C VAL A 280 13.34 -11.09 -6.14
N ALA A 281 12.54 -10.14 -6.62
CA ALA A 281 11.76 -10.25 -7.85
C ALA A 281 10.90 -11.53 -7.91
N LEU A 282 10.21 -11.84 -6.80
CA LEU A 282 9.22 -12.91 -6.74
C LEU A 282 7.93 -12.44 -7.42
N THR A 283 7.45 -13.21 -8.40
CA THR A 283 6.15 -13.00 -9.03
C THR A 283 5.19 -14.10 -8.58
N VAL A 284 4.02 -13.70 -8.06
CA VAL A 284 2.92 -14.60 -7.70
C VAL A 284 1.69 -14.12 -8.45
N ARG A 285 1.20 -14.92 -9.40
CA ARG A 285 0.06 -14.49 -10.23
C ARG A 285 -0.87 -15.64 -10.63
N ASN A 286 -2.12 -15.26 -10.87
CA ASN A 286 -3.18 -16.19 -11.32
C ASN A 286 -3.34 -17.39 -10.36
N CYS A 287 -2.99 -17.22 -9.09
CA CYS A 287 -3.06 -18.24 -8.06
C CYS A 287 -4.33 -18.09 -7.22
N ARG A 288 -4.72 -19.19 -6.59
CA ARG A 288 -5.84 -19.28 -5.67
C ARG A 288 -5.33 -19.65 -4.28
N PHE A 289 -5.77 -18.93 -3.29
CA PHE A 289 -5.43 -19.14 -1.88
C PHE A 289 -6.72 -19.32 -1.10
N GLU A 290 -6.86 -20.45 -0.41
CA GLU A 290 -8.09 -20.81 0.30
C GLU A 290 -7.78 -21.34 1.69
N ASP A 291 -8.58 -20.97 2.67
CA ASP A 291 -8.44 -21.42 4.06
C ASP A 291 -7.00 -21.27 4.60
N ILE A 292 -6.43 -20.10 4.38
CA ILE A 292 -5.07 -19.74 4.77
C ILE A 292 -5.07 -18.67 5.85
N GLY A 293 -4.03 -18.63 6.67
CA GLY A 293 -3.78 -17.55 7.64
C GLY A 293 -3.18 -16.32 6.97
N VAL A 294 -2.12 -16.50 6.17
CA VAL A 294 -1.46 -15.47 5.37
C VAL A 294 -1.16 -16.01 3.97
N GLY A 295 -1.44 -15.19 2.95
CA GLY A 295 -1.18 -15.59 1.58
C GLY A 295 0.29 -15.49 1.19
N VAL A 296 0.82 -14.28 1.07
CA VAL A 296 2.22 -14.02 0.76
C VAL A 296 2.82 -13.16 1.86
N TRP A 297 3.94 -13.59 2.43
CA TRP A 297 4.57 -12.90 3.55
C TRP A 297 6.07 -12.72 3.36
N THR A 298 6.54 -11.47 3.54
CA THR A 298 7.93 -11.15 3.88
C THR A 298 7.98 -9.99 4.87
N GLU A 299 8.85 -10.09 5.87
CA GLU A 299 9.22 -9.00 6.77
C GLU A 299 10.70 -8.59 6.62
N SER A 300 11.39 -9.18 5.66
CA SER A 300 12.81 -8.89 5.45
C SER A 300 13.01 -7.60 4.67
N ALA A 301 13.86 -6.73 5.16
CA ALA A 301 14.32 -5.53 4.47
C ALA A 301 15.14 -5.84 3.19
N ASP A 302 15.62 -7.07 3.03
CA ASP A 302 16.30 -7.54 1.83
C ASP A 302 15.36 -7.99 0.71
N SER A 303 14.06 -8.08 1.00
CA SER A 303 13.05 -8.38 -0.01
C SER A 303 12.76 -7.15 -0.86
N ARG A 304 12.66 -7.34 -2.18
CA ARG A 304 12.35 -6.25 -3.11
C ARG A 304 11.76 -6.73 -4.41
N ASP A 305 11.10 -5.82 -5.11
CA ASP A 305 10.61 -6.00 -6.49
C ASP A 305 9.61 -7.14 -6.69
N PHE A 306 8.78 -7.47 -5.69
CA PHE A 306 7.73 -8.46 -5.86
C PHE A 306 6.64 -7.95 -6.80
N LEU A 307 6.05 -8.87 -7.57
CA LEU A 307 4.80 -8.66 -8.30
C LEU A 307 3.78 -9.68 -7.82
N ILE A 308 2.75 -9.22 -7.13
CA ILE A 308 1.64 -10.06 -6.64
C ILE A 308 0.39 -9.58 -7.37
N SER A 309 -0.04 -10.33 -8.39
CA SER A 309 -1.09 -9.88 -9.30
C SER A 309 -2.08 -10.96 -9.69
N ASP A 310 -3.31 -10.55 -9.91
CA ASP A 310 -4.36 -11.42 -10.45
C ASP A 310 -4.64 -12.68 -9.61
N ASN A 311 -4.45 -12.58 -8.29
CA ASN A 311 -4.70 -13.70 -7.38
C ASN A 311 -6.07 -13.59 -6.71
N LEU A 312 -6.59 -14.73 -6.30
CA LEU A 312 -7.76 -14.85 -5.45
C LEU A 312 -7.32 -15.28 -4.05
N PHE A 313 -7.47 -14.40 -3.07
CA PHE A 313 -7.18 -14.69 -1.67
C PHE A 313 -8.49 -14.82 -0.89
N LEU A 314 -8.77 -16.02 -0.41
CA LEU A 314 -9.90 -16.33 0.44
C LEU A 314 -9.38 -16.80 1.80
N GLY A 315 -9.54 -15.95 2.78
CA GLY A 315 -9.26 -16.32 4.17
C GLY A 315 -10.25 -17.36 4.67
N ARG A 316 -10.11 -17.70 5.94
CA ARG A 316 -10.97 -18.65 6.62
C ARG A 316 -12.34 -18.05 6.83
N GLU A 317 -13.35 -18.68 6.24
CA GLU A 317 -14.74 -18.26 6.31
C GLU A 317 -15.45 -19.06 7.39
N ASP A 318 -15.59 -18.50 8.58
CA ASP A 318 -16.58 -18.98 9.56
C ASP A 318 -17.14 -17.80 10.36
N GLN A 319 -18.31 -17.96 10.93
CA GLN A 319 -18.99 -16.88 11.65
C GLN A 319 -18.18 -16.37 12.85
N MET A 320 -17.40 -17.23 13.46
CA MET A 320 -16.50 -16.83 14.54
C MET A 320 -15.30 -16.01 14.04
N ARG A 321 -14.94 -16.17 12.79
CA ARG A 321 -13.85 -15.44 12.13
C ARG A 321 -14.29 -14.11 11.54
N LEU A 322 -15.59 -13.94 11.31
CA LEU A 322 -16.19 -12.64 10.93
C LEU A 322 -16.56 -11.77 12.14
N ILE A 323 -16.09 -12.11 13.30
CA ILE A 323 -16.42 -11.44 14.57
C ILE A 323 -16.22 -9.93 14.49
N GLY A 324 -15.11 -9.46 13.91
CA GLY A 324 -14.84 -8.04 13.81
C GLY A 324 -15.85 -7.30 12.94
N TRP A 325 -16.40 -7.95 11.94
CA TRP A 325 -17.41 -7.37 11.06
C TRP A 325 -18.78 -7.32 11.70
N ASN A 326 -19.25 -8.45 12.22
CA ASN A 326 -20.62 -8.58 12.73
C ASN A 326 -20.87 -7.84 14.05
N GLN A 327 -19.82 -7.61 14.82
CA GLN A 327 -19.91 -7.01 16.14
C GLN A 327 -18.79 -5.99 16.35
N ALA A 328 -19.04 -4.77 15.91
CA ALA A 328 -18.12 -3.67 16.15
C ALA A 328 -17.85 -3.54 17.66
N GLY A 329 -16.60 -3.42 18.03
CA GLY A 329 -16.17 -3.38 19.42
C GLY A 329 -15.78 -4.74 20.01
N MET A 330 -16.04 -5.86 19.35
CA MET A 330 -15.54 -7.16 19.80
C MET A 330 -14.02 -7.23 19.81
N ARG A 331 -13.35 -6.45 18.98
CA ARG A 331 -11.91 -6.26 19.05
C ARG A 331 -11.48 -5.77 20.44
N SER A 332 -12.15 -4.74 20.95
CA SER A 332 -11.87 -4.21 22.29
C SER A 332 -12.30 -5.14 23.42
N ALA A 333 -13.20 -6.07 23.17
CA ALA A 333 -13.60 -7.09 24.13
C ALA A 333 -12.60 -8.25 24.29
N GLY A 334 -11.43 -8.17 23.64
CA GLY A 334 -10.37 -9.18 23.78
C GLY A 334 -10.67 -10.52 23.16
N ILE A 335 -11.66 -10.59 22.29
CA ILE A 335 -12.01 -11.84 21.60
C ILE A 335 -10.97 -12.23 20.57
N TYR A 336 -10.24 -11.27 20.11
CA TYR A 336 -9.19 -11.42 19.11
C TYR A 336 -8.07 -12.39 19.44
N PRO A 337 -7.43 -12.28 20.60
CA PRO A 337 -6.15 -12.94 20.81
C PRO A 337 -6.21 -14.45 20.91
N SER A 338 -7.33 -14.96 21.39
CA SER A 338 -7.41 -16.39 21.70
C SER A 338 -7.85 -17.24 20.52
N HIS A 339 -8.02 -16.65 19.37
CA HIS A 339 -8.79 -17.28 18.41
C HIS A 339 -8.11 -17.55 17.18
N GLN A 340 -7.05 -17.93 17.40
CA GLN A 340 -6.30 -18.79 16.73
C GLN A 340 -6.57 -18.99 15.30
N LEU A 341 -7.37 -19.16 14.65
CA LEU A 341 -7.55 -19.64 13.28
C LEU A 341 -8.01 -18.57 12.32
N ARG A 342 -7.70 -17.33 12.62
CA ARG A 342 -8.05 -16.23 11.76
C ARG A 342 -7.06 -16.06 10.65
N SER A 343 -7.58 -15.59 9.53
CA SER A 343 -6.72 -15.10 8.47
C SER A 343 -6.26 -13.70 8.85
N PHE A 344 -4.98 -13.46 8.70
CA PHE A 344 -4.35 -12.23 9.16
C PHE A 344 -4.17 -11.27 8.01
N PHE A 345 -3.35 -11.62 7.00
CA PHE A 345 -3.08 -10.80 5.83
C PHE A 345 -3.22 -11.63 4.56
N ALA A 346 -3.86 -11.09 3.52
CA ALA A 346 -3.73 -11.70 2.20
C ALA A 346 -2.30 -11.51 1.69
N VAL A 347 -1.76 -10.30 1.85
CA VAL A 347 -0.39 -9.95 1.45
C VAL A 347 0.24 -9.12 2.54
N LYS A 348 1.43 -9.53 3.00
CA LYS A 348 2.30 -8.73 3.85
C LYS A 348 3.69 -8.66 3.25
N VAL A 349 4.15 -7.46 2.90
CA VAL A 349 5.47 -7.24 2.31
C VAL A 349 6.21 -6.12 3.02
N TYR A 350 7.54 -6.16 2.94
CA TYR A 350 8.42 -5.09 3.38
C TYR A 350 9.62 -5.01 2.44
N GLY A 351 10.21 -3.80 2.31
CA GLY A 351 11.26 -3.52 1.36
C GLY A 351 10.77 -2.72 0.15
N PRO A 352 11.64 -2.35 -0.79
CA PRO A 352 11.30 -1.45 -1.88
C PRO A 352 10.74 -2.17 -3.11
N GLY A 353 10.03 -1.40 -3.96
CA GLY A 353 9.70 -1.78 -5.33
C GLY A 353 8.59 -2.82 -5.49
N HIS A 354 7.83 -3.14 -4.45
CA HIS A 354 6.75 -4.12 -4.55
C HIS A 354 5.55 -3.58 -5.32
N ILE A 355 4.87 -4.48 -6.06
CA ILE A 355 3.64 -4.19 -6.80
C ILE A 355 2.59 -5.23 -6.41
N ILE A 356 1.45 -4.76 -5.91
CA ILE A 356 0.32 -5.60 -5.49
C ILE A 356 -0.91 -5.10 -6.23
N ARG A 357 -1.38 -5.86 -7.23
CA ARG A 357 -2.43 -5.36 -8.12
C ARG A 357 -3.40 -6.45 -8.59
N HIS A 358 -4.60 -6.02 -8.94
CA HIS A 358 -5.61 -6.91 -9.53
C HIS A 358 -5.87 -8.18 -8.70
N ASN A 359 -5.75 -8.12 -7.38
CA ASN A 359 -6.09 -9.23 -6.52
C ASN A 359 -7.51 -9.07 -5.98
N ALA A 360 -8.24 -10.17 -5.83
CA ALA A 360 -9.45 -10.22 -5.05
C ALA A 360 -9.13 -10.81 -3.68
N ILE A 361 -9.58 -10.12 -2.62
CA ILE A 361 -9.22 -10.44 -1.25
C ILE A 361 -10.49 -10.44 -0.39
N ALA A 362 -10.71 -11.49 0.38
CA ALA A 362 -11.82 -11.53 1.33
C ALA A 362 -11.49 -12.37 2.57
N TYR A 363 -12.11 -12.01 3.73
CA TYR A 363 -12.06 -12.73 5.02
C TYR A 363 -10.70 -12.65 5.73
N PHE A 364 -10.05 -11.49 5.68
CA PHE A 364 -8.80 -11.24 6.40
C PHE A 364 -8.97 -10.19 7.49
N HIS A 365 -8.05 -10.18 8.44
CA HIS A 365 -7.94 -9.09 9.41
C HIS A 365 -7.61 -7.80 8.68
N ASP A 366 -6.51 -7.78 7.96
CA ASP A 366 -6.14 -6.73 7.01
C ASP A 366 -5.94 -7.34 5.62
N GLY A 367 -6.35 -6.62 4.59
CA GLY A 367 -6.18 -7.11 3.23
C GLY A 367 -4.70 -7.13 2.82
N ILE A 368 -4.06 -5.97 2.83
CA ILE A 368 -2.66 -5.77 2.42
C ILE A 368 -1.93 -4.94 3.46
N CYS A 369 -0.74 -5.35 3.88
CA CYS A 369 0.09 -4.66 4.87
C CYS A 369 1.55 -4.56 4.40
N ILE A 370 2.22 -3.41 4.70
CA ILE A 370 3.64 -3.19 4.36
C ILE A 370 4.52 -2.92 5.58
N SER A 371 4.08 -3.28 6.78
CA SER A 371 4.74 -2.94 8.04
C SER A 371 5.72 -3.98 8.55
N THR A 372 6.80 -3.51 9.19
CA THR A 372 7.62 -4.29 10.13
C THR A 372 7.60 -3.72 11.55
N TYR A 373 6.78 -2.72 11.81
CA TYR A 373 6.61 -2.08 13.14
C TYR A 373 7.90 -1.50 13.74
N GLY A 374 8.61 -0.71 12.96
CA GLY A 374 9.81 0.02 13.40
C GLY A 374 10.14 1.20 12.50
N PRO A 375 11.10 2.05 12.89
CA PRO A 375 11.62 3.10 12.01
C PRO A 375 12.16 2.54 10.71
N PRO A 376 12.16 3.32 9.62
CA PRO A 376 12.72 2.85 8.36
C PRO A 376 14.22 2.57 8.49
N ASP A 377 14.70 1.60 7.71
CA ASP A 377 16.14 1.32 7.61
C ASP A 377 16.87 2.59 7.11
N PRO A 378 18.04 2.94 7.66
CA PRO A 378 18.84 4.05 7.17
C PRO A 378 19.26 3.90 5.69
N ASP A 379 19.43 2.67 5.23
CA ASP A 379 19.70 2.38 3.83
C ASP A 379 18.42 2.50 2.98
N PRO A 380 18.34 3.42 1.99
CA PRO A 380 17.17 3.57 1.15
C PRO A 380 16.82 2.31 0.34
N GLU A 381 17.79 1.44 0.05
CA GLU A 381 17.58 0.17 -0.65
C GLU A 381 16.89 -0.90 0.21
N ARG A 382 16.66 -0.63 1.48
CA ARG A 382 16.10 -1.56 2.46
C ARG A 382 14.81 -1.06 3.12
N ARG A 383 14.35 0.13 2.79
CA ARG A 383 13.12 0.72 3.33
C ARG A 383 11.88 0.21 2.59
N ALA A 384 10.73 0.27 3.23
CA ALA A 384 9.45 0.19 2.55
C ALA A 384 9.21 1.48 1.74
N SER A 385 9.63 1.50 0.49
CA SER A 385 9.52 2.63 -0.44
C SER A 385 9.18 2.18 -1.84
N ALA A 386 8.67 3.09 -2.67
CA ALA A 386 8.31 2.82 -4.05
C ALA A 386 7.37 1.61 -4.23
N ILE A 387 6.36 1.49 -3.39
CA ILE A 387 5.39 0.38 -3.41
C ILE A 387 4.10 0.82 -4.07
N ASP A 388 3.63 0.04 -5.07
CA ASP A 388 2.36 0.26 -5.76
C ASP A 388 1.31 -0.76 -5.34
N ILE A 389 0.16 -0.29 -4.86
CA ILE A 389 -0.98 -1.13 -4.47
C ILE A 389 -2.20 -0.61 -5.23
N TYR A 390 -2.64 -1.35 -6.28
CA TYR A 390 -3.71 -0.83 -7.14
C TYR A 390 -4.58 -1.88 -7.80
N ASN A 391 -5.78 -1.46 -8.20
CA ASN A 391 -6.80 -2.28 -8.85
C ASN A 391 -7.18 -3.55 -8.07
N ASN A 392 -6.96 -3.58 -6.77
CA ASN A 392 -7.41 -4.68 -5.93
C ASN A 392 -8.88 -4.50 -5.56
N ASP A 393 -9.60 -5.63 -5.40
CA ASP A 393 -10.98 -5.69 -4.93
C ASP A 393 -11.01 -6.37 -3.56
N ILE A 394 -11.24 -5.61 -2.49
CA ILE A 394 -11.05 -6.07 -1.12
C ILE A 394 -12.36 -6.05 -0.36
N HIS A 395 -12.69 -7.17 0.27
CA HIS A 395 -13.96 -7.38 0.95
C HIS A 395 -13.77 -7.96 2.34
N LEU A 396 -14.70 -7.63 3.23
CA LEU A 396 -14.83 -8.27 4.54
C LEU A 396 -13.51 -8.30 5.33
N SER A 397 -12.89 -7.14 5.49
CA SER A 397 -11.76 -6.98 6.39
C SER A 397 -12.22 -6.68 7.81
N ASN A 398 -11.52 -7.23 8.79
CA ASN A 398 -11.80 -6.96 10.20
C ASN A 398 -11.29 -5.60 10.67
N ASP A 399 -10.13 -5.17 10.19
CA ASP A 399 -9.54 -3.86 10.49
C ASP A 399 -9.49 -3.04 9.21
N ASP A 400 -8.41 -3.03 8.49
CA ASP A 400 -8.20 -2.15 7.35
C ASP A 400 -8.20 -2.94 6.02
N PHE A 401 -8.53 -2.29 4.92
CA PHE A 401 -8.35 -2.89 3.60
C PHE A 401 -6.87 -2.91 3.21
N ILE A 402 -6.19 -1.77 3.39
CA ILE A 402 -4.79 -1.58 3.03
C ILE A 402 -4.12 -0.76 4.12
N GLU A 403 -3.05 -1.31 4.69
CA GLU A 403 -2.16 -0.65 5.63
C GLU A 403 -0.87 -0.21 4.93
N SER A 404 -0.68 1.11 4.79
CA SER A 404 0.58 1.72 4.37
C SER A 404 1.54 1.93 5.54
N ASP A 405 1.29 1.24 6.63
CA ASP A 405 1.95 1.38 7.90
C ASP A 405 3.45 1.07 7.78
N GLY A 406 4.27 1.91 8.35
CA GLY A 406 5.73 1.74 8.26
C GLY A 406 6.36 2.14 6.92
N GLY A 407 5.57 2.69 5.99
CA GLY A 407 6.09 3.21 4.74
C GLY A 407 7.00 4.42 4.95
N ALA A 408 8.07 4.52 4.15
CA ALA A 408 9.01 5.64 4.19
C ALA A 408 8.65 6.69 3.14
N HIS A 409 8.81 6.36 1.86
CA HIS A 409 8.60 7.28 0.74
C HIS A 409 7.85 6.59 -0.40
N ASN A 410 7.10 7.38 -1.16
CA ASN A 410 6.50 6.99 -2.43
C ASN A 410 5.67 5.68 -2.36
N ILE A 411 4.84 5.55 -1.33
CA ILE A 411 3.83 4.51 -1.23
C ILE A 411 2.60 4.96 -2.00
N ARG A 412 2.12 4.18 -2.97
CA ARG A 412 1.04 4.56 -3.89
C ARG A 412 -0.09 3.57 -3.81
N VAL A 413 -1.18 3.97 -3.17
CA VAL A 413 -2.41 3.20 -2.99
C VAL A 413 -3.48 3.83 -3.87
N PHE A 414 -3.78 3.22 -5.02
CA PHE A 414 -4.64 3.86 -6.00
C PHE A 414 -5.54 2.88 -6.76
N GLN A 415 -6.69 3.41 -7.18
CA GLN A 415 -7.67 2.62 -7.94
C GLN A 415 -8.01 1.27 -7.27
N ASN A 416 -8.05 1.20 -5.94
CA ASN A 416 -8.55 0.03 -5.23
C ASN A 416 -10.03 0.22 -4.89
N ARG A 417 -10.76 -0.89 -4.80
CA ARG A 417 -12.12 -0.92 -4.31
C ARG A 417 -12.17 -1.70 -3.00
N GLY A 418 -12.62 -1.04 -1.93
CA GLY A 418 -12.81 -1.65 -0.62
C GLY A 418 -14.27 -1.62 -0.20
N VAL A 419 -14.84 -2.77 0.16
CA VAL A 419 -16.24 -2.91 0.57
C VAL A 419 -16.34 -3.76 1.83
N ASN A 420 -16.98 -3.26 2.87
CA ASN A 420 -17.19 -3.93 4.15
C ASN A 420 -15.93 -4.12 4.99
N ALA A 421 -15.27 -3.05 5.44
CA ALA A 421 -14.30 -3.14 6.53
C ALA A 421 -15.00 -2.88 7.88
N ALA A 422 -14.66 -3.63 8.91
CA ALA A 422 -15.28 -3.42 10.22
C ALA A 422 -14.80 -2.12 10.87
N HIS A 423 -13.53 -1.77 10.72
CA HIS A 423 -12.91 -0.62 11.38
C HIS A 423 -12.60 0.54 10.46
N ASN A 424 -11.63 0.45 9.54
CA ASN A 424 -11.24 1.57 8.70
C ASN A 424 -11.03 1.12 7.25
N GLY A 425 -10.91 2.08 6.35
CA GLY A 425 -10.64 1.78 4.95
C GLY A 425 -9.16 1.60 4.67
N TYR A 426 -8.40 2.69 4.80
CA TYR A 426 -6.98 2.76 4.48
C TYR A 426 -6.20 3.31 5.66
N SER A 427 -5.00 2.79 5.91
CA SER A 427 -4.19 3.14 7.07
C SER A 427 -2.82 3.71 6.69
N ALA A 428 -2.34 4.63 7.52
CA ALA A 428 -0.95 5.05 7.63
C ALA A 428 -0.61 5.20 9.14
N GLN A 429 -0.01 4.16 9.72
CA GLN A 429 0.22 4.06 11.16
C GLN A 429 1.64 3.52 11.50
N PRO A 430 2.68 4.34 11.37
CA PRO A 430 2.75 5.65 10.75
C PRO A 430 3.18 5.61 9.28
N MET A 431 3.32 6.81 8.69
CA MET A 431 4.10 7.10 7.50
C MET A 431 5.30 7.94 7.91
N PHE A 432 6.51 7.55 7.49
CA PHE A 432 7.77 8.16 7.95
C PHE A 432 8.30 9.24 7.00
N GLY A 433 7.52 10.26 6.72
CA GLY A 433 7.88 11.42 5.90
C GLY A 433 7.20 11.46 4.55
N GLY A 434 6.85 10.32 3.97
CA GLY A 434 6.04 10.28 2.77
C GLY A 434 6.76 10.73 1.48
N PRO A 435 5.99 10.98 0.42
CA PRO A 435 4.54 10.88 0.41
C PRO A 435 4.00 9.45 0.39
N VAL A 436 2.88 9.25 1.08
CA VAL A 436 1.91 8.24 0.71
C VAL A 436 0.85 8.89 -0.17
N TYR A 437 0.50 8.25 -1.26
CA TYR A 437 -0.55 8.69 -2.17
C TYR A 437 -1.76 7.77 -2.02
N PHE A 438 -2.86 8.29 -1.55
CA PHE A 438 -4.17 7.64 -1.63
C PHE A 438 -4.96 8.33 -2.74
N TYR A 439 -5.06 7.71 -3.94
CA TYR A 439 -5.78 8.37 -5.01
C TYR A 439 -6.64 7.43 -5.85
N ARG A 440 -7.80 7.94 -6.26
CA ARG A 440 -8.79 7.22 -7.07
C ARG A 440 -9.27 5.91 -6.44
N ASN A 441 -9.28 5.80 -5.10
CA ASN A 441 -9.82 4.64 -4.40
C ASN A 441 -11.32 4.79 -4.16
N LEU A 442 -12.02 3.66 -4.17
CA LEU A 442 -13.42 3.54 -3.81
C LEU A 442 -13.54 2.88 -2.44
N LEU A 443 -14.40 3.43 -1.58
CA LEU A 443 -14.68 2.86 -0.28
C LEU A 443 -16.19 2.89 0.00
N TYR A 444 -16.72 1.73 0.43
CA TYR A 444 -18.10 1.61 0.86
C TYR A 444 -18.20 0.74 2.10
N GLN A 445 -18.97 1.20 3.10
CA GLN A 445 -19.32 0.49 4.32
C GLN A 445 -18.14 0.21 5.27
N VAL A 446 -17.88 1.19 6.13
CA VAL A 446 -16.95 1.12 7.26
C VAL A 446 -17.70 1.50 8.54
N PRO A 447 -18.41 0.57 9.20
CA PRO A 447 -19.40 0.90 10.22
C PRO A 447 -18.83 1.46 11.53
N ALA A 448 -17.61 1.11 11.92
CA ALA A 448 -17.06 1.52 13.22
C ALA A 448 -16.00 2.61 13.14
N GLY A 449 -15.32 2.74 12.02
CA GLY A 449 -14.17 3.65 11.86
C GLY A 449 -14.41 4.78 10.89
N GLY A 450 -13.32 5.30 10.33
CA GLY A 450 -13.26 6.32 9.31
C GLY A 450 -12.74 5.80 7.97
N ALA A 451 -12.77 6.65 6.95
CA ALA A 451 -12.20 6.32 5.65
C ALA A 451 -10.69 6.06 5.76
N PHE A 452 -9.98 6.86 6.54
CA PHE A 452 -8.55 6.73 6.79
C PHE A 452 -8.25 6.61 8.29
N LYS A 453 -7.30 5.74 8.63
CA LYS A 453 -6.70 5.61 9.96
C LYS A 453 -5.30 6.21 9.92
N PHE A 454 -5.17 7.46 10.39
CA PHE A 454 -3.88 8.12 10.56
C PHE A 454 -3.51 8.12 12.03
N SER A 455 -2.58 7.27 12.42
CA SER A 455 -2.16 7.06 13.80
C SER A 455 -0.64 7.01 13.92
N ALA A 456 -0.13 7.19 15.14
CA ALA A 456 1.31 7.29 15.42
C ALA A 456 1.99 8.49 14.70
N HIS A 457 1.25 9.58 14.54
CA HIS A 457 1.71 10.86 13.98
C HIS A 457 2.37 10.74 12.60
N PRO A 458 1.68 10.17 11.60
CA PRO A 458 2.26 10.04 10.27
C PRO A 458 2.53 11.38 9.62
N SER A 459 3.53 11.43 8.74
CA SER A 459 3.88 12.61 7.97
C SER A 459 3.98 12.32 6.47
N GLY A 460 3.58 13.30 5.65
CA GLY A 460 3.69 13.23 4.19
C GLY A 460 2.55 12.47 3.53
N ILE A 461 1.35 13.06 3.49
CA ILE A 461 0.13 12.37 3.04
C ILE A 461 -0.54 13.15 1.92
N TYR A 462 -0.74 12.49 0.78
CA TYR A 462 -1.59 12.97 -0.31
C TYR A 462 -2.88 12.15 -0.40
N VAL A 463 -4.03 12.83 -0.38
CA VAL A 463 -5.35 12.23 -0.53
C VAL A 463 -6.06 12.91 -1.70
N PHE A 464 -6.07 12.25 -2.86
CA PHE A 464 -6.55 12.83 -4.11
C PHE A 464 -7.60 11.97 -4.79
N HIS A 465 -8.68 12.58 -5.30
CA HIS A 465 -9.66 11.89 -6.14
C HIS A 465 -10.23 10.59 -5.56
N ASN A 466 -10.46 10.47 -4.27
CA ASN A 466 -11.11 9.28 -3.72
C ASN A 466 -12.63 9.47 -3.61
N THR A 467 -13.39 8.41 -3.78
CA THR A 467 -14.83 8.36 -3.47
C THR A 467 -15.06 7.50 -2.24
N LEU A 468 -15.42 8.13 -1.14
CA LEU A 468 -15.45 7.55 0.18
C LEU A 468 -16.86 7.68 0.77
N ILE A 469 -17.60 6.57 0.79
CA ILE A 469 -18.91 6.51 1.42
C ILE A 469 -18.72 6.24 2.92
N GLY A 470 -18.42 7.31 3.64
CA GLY A 470 -18.08 7.27 5.05
C GLY A 470 -17.58 8.62 5.55
N GLU A 471 -17.51 8.75 6.85
CA GLU A 471 -16.95 9.92 7.52
C GLU A 471 -15.43 9.77 7.68
N GLN A 472 -14.72 10.90 7.70
CA GLN A 472 -13.32 10.95 8.11
C GLN A 472 -13.20 11.48 9.52
N THR A 473 -12.78 10.64 10.43
CA THR A 473 -12.49 11.01 11.82
C THR A 473 -11.00 10.89 12.10
N ALA A 474 -10.48 11.74 12.97
CA ALA A 474 -9.12 11.65 13.42
C ALA A 474 -9.08 11.49 14.94
N ARG A 475 -8.22 10.63 15.44
CA ARG A 475 -7.96 10.44 16.88
C ARG A 475 -6.61 11.00 17.30
N GLU A 476 -5.69 11.09 16.35
CA GLU A 476 -4.32 11.57 16.54
C GLU A 476 -4.01 12.59 15.44
N THR A 477 -3.04 13.44 15.71
CA THR A 477 -2.58 14.43 14.73
C THR A 477 -1.65 13.77 13.70
N TYR A 478 -1.58 14.38 12.53
CA TYR A 478 -0.67 14.02 11.45
C TYR A 478 -0.04 15.26 10.83
N ALA A 479 1.09 15.12 10.18
CA ALA A 479 1.83 16.22 9.58
C ALA A 479 1.81 16.16 8.05
N ASN A 480 1.96 17.33 7.42
CA ASN A 480 2.21 17.47 6.00
C ASN A 480 1.19 16.71 5.13
N ALA A 481 -0.10 17.01 5.33
CA ALA A 481 -1.21 16.31 4.66
C ALA A 481 -1.97 17.25 3.71
N HIS A 482 -2.24 16.76 2.49
CA HIS A 482 -2.85 17.54 1.41
C HIS A 482 -4.01 16.80 0.77
N TRP A 483 -5.18 17.46 0.69
CA TRP A 483 -6.46 16.88 0.27
C TRP A 483 -6.98 17.61 -0.95
N ARG A 484 -7.24 16.89 -2.07
CA ARG A 484 -7.76 17.46 -3.32
C ARG A 484 -8.73 16.52 -4.02
N ASN A 485 -9.78 17.09 -4.57
CA ASN A 485 -10.69 16.42 -5.50
C ASN A 485 -11.40 15.17 -4.94
N ASN A 486 -11.49 15.02 -3.61
CA ASN A 486 -12.15 13.88 -3.00
C ASN A 486 -13.66 14.07 -2.88
N LEU A 487 -14.38 12.96 -2.78
CA LEU A 487 -15.78 12.90 -2.37
C LEU A 487 -15.89 12.16 -1.03
N PHE A 488 -16.33 12.87 0.01
CA PHE A 488 -16.67 12.30 1.32
C PHE A 488 -18.18 12.35 1.51
N LEU A 489 -18.83 11.19 1.51
CA LEU A 489 -20.28 11.11 1.65
C LEU A 489 -20.65 10.47 2.99
N GLY A 490 -21.20 11.28 3.88
CA GLY A 490 -21.69 10.84 5.19
C GLY A 490 -22.84 9.85 5.08
N ARG A 491 -22.89 8.92 6.01
CA ARG A 491 -23.88 7.83 6.07
C ARG A 491 -25.01 8.11 7.06
N ASP A 492 -25.16 9.36 7.48
CA ASP A 492 -26.07 9.79 8.54
C ASP A 492 -25.78 9.10 9.89
N THR A 493 -24.50 8.82 10.18
CA THR A 493 -24.06 8.26 11.46
C THR A 493 -24.40 9.26 12.57
N PRO A 494 -25.14 8.81 13.63
CA PRO A 494 -25.60 9.71 14.68
C PRO A 494 -24.44 10.44 15.39
N ASN A 495 -24.58 11.76 15.55
CA ASN A 495 -23.62 12.63 16.25
C ASN A 495 -22.20 12.63 15.69
N ARG A 496 -21.99 12.21 14.44
CA ARG A 496 -20.69 12.20 13.78
C ARG A 496 -20.67 13.23 12.65
N GLY A 497 -19.70 14.17 12.69
CA GLY A 497 -19.41 15.08 11.58
C GLY A 497 -18.82 14.34 10.38
N ILE A 498 -18.83 15.01 9.22
CA ILE A 498 -18.34 14.38 7.97
C ILE A 498 -16.81 14.36 7.91
N MET A 499 -16.14 15.41 8.38
CA MET A 499 -14.69 15.53 8.21
C MET A 499 -14.00 16.11 9.44
N THR A 500 -12.88 15.49 9.82
CA THR A 500 -11.95 16.01 10.82
C THR A 500 -10.56 16.10 10.21
N TRP A 501 -10.00 17.29 10.12
CA TRP A 501 -8.58 17.52 9.86
C TRP A 501 -7.84 17.67 11.19
N ALA A 502 -6.72 16.97 11.34
CA ALA A 502 -5.95 16.97 12.59
C ALA A 502 -4.47 17.22 12.32
N ASN A 503 -4.14 18.46 12.02
CA ASN A 503 -2.82 18.86 11.56
C ASN A 503 -1.87 19.07 12.75
N ALA A 504 -0.71 18.42 12.73
CA ALA A 504 0.35 18.57 13.74
C ALA A 504 1.30 19.73 13.43
N THR A 505 1.39 20.14 12.18
CA THR A 505 2.33 21.15 11.68
C THR A 505 1.62 22.14 10.77
N PRO A 506 2.21 23.32 10.50
CA PRO A 506 1.63 24.30 9.56
C PRO A 506 1.58 23.85 8.09
N GLN A 507 2.25 22.75 7.74
CA GLN A 507 2.32 22.23 6.37
C GLN A 507 1.09 21.35 6.10
N TYR A 508 0.02 21.95 5.65
CA TYR A 508 -1.21 21.27 5.24
C TYR A 508 -1.95 22.07 4.17
N SER A 509 -2.81 21.40 3.43
CA SER A 509 -3.77 22.10 2.56
C SER A 509 -4.96 21.21 2.22
N SER A 510 -6.13 21.82 2.10
CA SER A 510 -7.36 21.14 1.68
C SER A 510 -8.18 22.06 0.80
N ASP A 511 -8.51 21.60 -0.44
CA ASP A 511 -9.35 22.36 -1.36
C ASP A 511 -9.93 21.46 -2.47
N TYR A 512 -10.96 21.92 -3.15
CA TYR A 512 -11.65 21.19 -4.23
C TYR A 512 -12.23 19.84 -3.80
N ASN A 513 -12.68 19.67 -2.56
CA ASN A 513 -13.32 18.44 -2.11
C ASN A 513 -14.86 18.60 -2.09
N GLY A 514 -15.55 17.49 -2.28
CA GLY A 514 -17.00 17.41 -2.16
C GLY A 514 -17.42 16.68 -0.88
N PHE A 515 -18.33 17.26 -0.13
CA PHE A 515 -18.77 16.74 1.16
C PHE A 515 -20.29 16.56 1.18
N ARG A 516 -20.77 15.42 1.67
CA ARG A 516 -22.15 15.23 2.08
C ARG A 516 -22.22 15.20 3.59
N PRO A 517 -22.70 16.27 4.24
CA PRO A 517 -22.86 16.32 5.69
C PRO A 517 -23.85 15.29 6.21
N ASN A 518 -23.65 14.81 7.44
CA ASN A 518 -24.57 13.92 8.15
C ASN A 518 -25.77 14.71 8.70
N ARG A 519 -27.00 14.27 8.42
CA ARG A 519 -28.22 15.01 8.76
C ARG A 519 -28.44 15.28 10.23
N ASN A 520 -27.91 14.41 11.10
CA ASN A 520 -28.16 14.44 12.54
C ASN A 520 -26.96 14.89 13.39
N ALA A 521 -25.92 15.44 12.78
CA ALA A 521 -24.76 15.97 13.49
C ALA A 521 -24.87 17.49 13.64
N ARG A 522 -24.55 18.02 14.84
CA ARG A 522 -24.54 19.45 15.10
C ARG A 522 -23.31 20.13 14.50
N ALA A 523 -22.16 19.48 14.61
CA ALA A 523 -20.92 19.90 13.98
C ALA A 523 -20.57 18.92 12.86
N GLN A 524 -20.36 19.46 11.67
CA GLN A 524 -20.04 18.67 10.49
C GLN A 524 -18.55 18.58 10.22
N TYR A 525 -17.82 19.64 10.55
CA TYR A 525 -16.41 19.81 10.28
C TYR A 525 -15.68 20.07 11.57
N ALA A 526 -14.54 19.42 11.77
CA ALA A 526 -13.63 19.69 12.86
C ALA A 526 -12.23 20.00 12.32
N TRP A 527 -11.62 21.01 12.85
CA TRP A 527 -10.30 21.47 12.47
C TRP A 527 -9.41 21.57 13.70
N LEU A 528 -8.35 20.76 13.70
CA LEU A 528 -7.27 20.85 14.67
C LEU A 528 -6.05 21.37 13.92
N ALA A 529 -5.41 22.37 14.48
CA ALA A 529 -4.16 22.91 13.96
C ALA A 529 -3.27 23.37 15.11
N PRO A 530 -1.96 23.38 14.94
CA PRO A 530 -1.07 23.97 15.93
C PRO A 530 -1.25 25.50 15.96
N PRO A 531 -0.89 26.16 17.06
CA PRO A 531 -0.75 27.61 17.08
C PRO A 531 0.19 28.09 15.97
N ALA A 532 -0.05 29.30 15.46
CA ALA A 532 0.69 29.83 14.32
C ALA A 532 2.23 29.71 14.48
N GLY A 533 2.89 29.12 13.49
CA GLY A 533 4.34 28.94 13.47
C GLY A 533 4.90 27.86 14.41
N GLN A 534 4.04 27.03 15.00
CA GLN A 534 4.45 25.95 15.91
C GLN A 534 4.07 24.58 15.36
N ALA A 535 4.65 23.52 15.91
CA ALA A 535 4.20 22.15 15.76
C ALA A 535 3.54 21.68 17.06
N ALA A 536 2.44 20.95 16.96
CA ALA A 536 1.72 20.40 18.10
C ALA A 536 1.24 18.98 17.75
N TYR A 537 1.98 17.99 18.20
CA TYR A 537 1.69 16.59 17.86
C TYR A 537 0.60 15.97 18.74
N GLU A 538 0.44 16.46 19.96
CA GLU A 538 -0.61 15.98 20.85
C GLU A 538 -1.91 16.78 20.64
N PRO A 539 -3.07 16.15 20.51
CA PRO A 539 -4.34 16.85 20.31
C PRO A 539 -4.64 17.91 21.38
N LYS A 540 -4.17 17.72 22.62
CA LYS A 540 -4.33 18.68 23.71
C LYS A 540 -3.56 19.99 23.50
N ASP A 541 -2.52 19.98 22.67
CA ASP A 541 -1.65 21.12 22.39
C ASP A 541 -2.06 21.83 21.08
N THR A 542 -3.11 21.34 20.40
CA THR A 542 -3.69 21.94 19.20
C THR A 542 -4.88 22.83 19.57
N GLU A 543 -5.18 23.78 18.70
CA GLU A 543 -6.43 24.53 18.73
C GLU A 543 -7.52 23.72 18.03
N TRP A 544 -8.60 23.41 18.76
CA TRP A 544 -9.72 22.63 18.26
C TRP A 544 -10.92 23.52 17.97
N HIS A 545 -11.32 23.54 16.69
CA HIS A 545 -12.51 24.27 16.25
C HIS A 545 -13.50 23.31 15.58
N THR A 546 -14.79 23.56 15.78
CA THR A 546 -15.87 22.80 15.13
C THR A 546 -16.85 23.75 14.43
N PHE A 547 -17.36 23.33 13.27
CA PHE A 547 -18.23 24.12 12.43
C PHE A 547 -19.44 23.32 12.00
N ALA A 548 -20.59 23.99 11.94
CA ALA A 548 -21.84 23.39 11.47
C ALA A 548 -21.90 23.33 9.94
N THR A 549 -21.28 24.28 9.25
CA THR A 549 -21.33 24.41 7.79
C THR A 549 -19.93 24.52 7.18
N LEU A 550 -19.84 24.17 5.89
CA LEU A 550 -18.61 24.30 5.12
C LEU A 550 -18.18 25.79 5.01
N ASP A 551 -19.13 26.70 4.89
CA ASP A 551 -18.87 28.14 4.80
C ASP A 551 -18.26 28.72 6.08
N GLU A 552 -18.72 28.27 7.25
CA GLU A 552 -18.11 28.66 8.53
C GLU A 552 -16.66 28.18 8.62
N MET A 553 -16.40 26.92 8.27
CA MET A 553 -15.07 26.33 8.27
C MET A 553 -14.14 27.06 7.29
N ARG A 554 -14.61 27.30 6.06
CA ARG A 554 -13.88 28.05 5.01
C ARG A 554 -13.47 29.44 5.48
N LYS A 555 -14.39 30.20 6.08
CA LYS A 555 -14.11 31.55 6.59
C LYS A 555 -13.09 31.57 7.73
N ALA A 556 -13.15 30.55 8.58
CA ALA A 556 -12.26 30.48 9.74
C ALA A 556 -10.85 30.02 9.41
N THR A 557 -10.70 29.11 8.45
CA THR A 557 -9.44 28.42 8.16
C THR A 557 -8.76 28.84 6.85
N GLY A 558 -9.51 29.48 5.93
CA GLY A 558 -9.03 29.76 4.58
C GLY A 558 -8.90 28.50 3.69
N GLN A 559 -9.31 27.34 4.18
CA GLN A 559 -9.30 26.09 3.43
C GLN A 559 -10.64 25.85 2.74
N GLU A 560 -10.69 24.90 1.79
CA GLU A 560 -11.88 24.53 1.02
C GLU A 560 -12.55 25.74 0.31
N THR A 561 -11.73 26.62 -0.25
CA THR A 561 -12.23 27.80 -0.97
C THR A 561 -13.06 27.41 -2.19
N HIS A 562 -12.76 26.26 -2.80
CA HIS A 562 -13.47 25.65 -3.92
C HIS A 562 -14.22 24.36 -3.52
N GLY A 563 -14.20 24.01 -2.23
CA GLY A 563 -14.96 22.86 -1.72
C GLY A 563 -16.47 23.03 -1.91
N ILE A 564 -17.19 21.95 -2.15
CA ILE A 564 -18.63 21.97 -2.42
C ILE A 564 -19.41 20.99 -1.54
N GLU A 565 -20.68 21.28 -1.29
CA GLU A 565 -21.59 20.31 -0.71
C GLU A 565 -22.33 19.54 -1.82
N VAL A 566 -22.37 18.21 -1.67
CA VAL A 566 -22.99 17.25 -2.59
C VAL A 566 -23.98 16.35 -1.85
N ASP A 567 -24.76 15.57 -2.58
CA ASP A 567 -25.54 14.44 -2.04
C ASP A 567 -25.37 13.23 -2.98
N PHE A 568 -25.97 12.10 -2.68
CA PHE A 568 -25.95 10.88 -3.50
C PHE A 568 -26.54 11.04 -4.89
N ASP A 569 -27.22 12.13 -5.17
CA ASP A 569 -27.75 12.49 -6.51
C ASP A 569 -26.66 12.79 -7.55
N ILE A 570 -25.39 12.94 -7.10
CA ILE A 570 -24.23 13.03 -8.00
C ILE A 570 -23.91 11.72 -8.73
N PHE A 571 -24.40 10.58 -8.21
CA PHE A 571 -24.24 9.27 -8.84
C PHE A 571 -25.44 8.88 -9.69
N GLU A 572 -25.21 7.94 -10.62
CA GLU A 572 -26.30 7.40 -11.43
C GLU A 572 -27.33 6.66 -10.57
N GLU A 573 -26.87 5.74 -9.69
CA GLU A 573 -27.74 4.83 -8.93
C GLU A 573 -27.26 4.53 -7.49
N MET A 574 -26.24 5.21 -6.98
CA MET A 574 -25.73 4.95 -5.64
C MET A 574 -26.72 5.36 -4.55
N LYS A 575 -26.91 4.50 -3.57
CA LYS A 575 -27.69 4.79 -2.37
C LYS A 575 -26.80 4.71 -1.12
N PRO A 576 -27.09 5.51 -0.08
CA PRO A 576 -26.41 5.36 1.20
C PRO A 576 -26.75 4.01 1.83
N ALA A 577 -25.81 3.46 2.61
CA ALA A 577 -26.09 2.32 3.47
C ALA A 577 -27.17 2.73 4.51
N ASP A 578 -28.07 1.80 4.84
CA ASP A 578 -29.10 2.02 5.86
C ASP A 578 -28.46 2.16 7.26
N PRO A 579 -28.59 3.32 7.93
CA PRO A 579 -27.99 3.53 9.26
C PRO A 579 -28.51 2.56 10.32
N ALA A 580 -29.73 2.06 10.16
CA ALA A 580 -30.33 1.07 11.06
C ALA A 580 -29.72 -0.33 10.86
N ARG A 581 -29.15 -0.60 9.69
CA ARG A 581 -28.51 -1.87 9.35
C ARG A 581 -27.01 -1.69 9.06
N ARG A 582 -26.34 -0.94 9.91
CA ARG A 582 -24.94 -0.49 9.71
C ARG A 582 -23.92 -1.62 9.53
N TYR A 583 -24.28 -2.88 9.86
CA TYR A 583 -23.44 -4.07 9.67
C TYR A 583 -23.93 -4.96 8.52
N GLN A 584 -24.84 -4.46 7.70
CA GLN A 584 -25.24 -5.18 6.50
C GLN A 584 -24.05 -5.33 5.57
N VAL A 585 -23.81 -6.56 5.12
CA VAL A 585 -22.81 -6.85 4.10
C VAL A 585 -23.34 -6.42 2.74
N HIS A 586 -22.52 -5.70 1.99
CA HIS A 586 -22.82 -5.23 0.64
C HIS A 586 -21.92 -5.93 -0.37
N HIS A 587 -22.45 -6.20 -1.55
CA HIS A 587 -21.68 -6.76 -2.65
C HIS A 587 -21.16 -5.64 -3.54
N SER A 588 -19.89 -5.67 -3.89
CA SER A 588 -19.28 -4.63 -4.72
C SER A 588 -19.92 -4.53 -6.12
N MET A 589 -20.43 -5.65 -6.63
CA MET A 589 -21.11 -5.70 -7.93
C MET A 589 -22.48 -5.00 -7.95
N ASP A 590 -23.07 -4.74 -6.78
CA ASP A 590 -24.34 -4.03 -6.63
C ASP A 590 -24.14 -2.51 -6.42
N LEU A 591 -22.90 -2.04 -6.40
CA LEU A 591 -22.55 -0.66 -6.14
C LEU A 591 -22.11 0.05 -7.43
N ASN A 592 -22.83 1.11 -7.80
CA ASN A 592 -22.50 1.95 -8.95
C ASN A 592 -21.95 3.31 -8.50
N PHE A 593 -20.64 3.49 -8.65
CA PHE A 593 -19.94 4.73 -8.30
C PHE A 593 -19.84 5.74 -9.45
N ARG A 594 -20.48 5.47 -10.59
CA ARG A 594 -20.42 6.34 -11.76
C ARG A 594 -21.14 7.65 -11.49
N LEU A 595 -20.51 8.74 -11.91
CA LEU A 595 -21.09 10.06 -11.79
C LEU A 595 -22.24 10.25 -12.79
N ARG A 596 -23.26 10.97 -12.34
CA ARG A 596 -24.38 11.38 -13.21
C ARG A 596 -23.96 12.56 -14.08
N PRO A 597 -24.22 12.53 -15.38
CA PRO A 597 -23.99 13.68 -16.25
C PRO A 597 -24.66 14.96 -15.73
N GLY A 598 -23.91 16.05 -15.67
CA GLY A 598 -24.39 17.34 -15.15
C GLY A 598 -24.54 17.41 -13.62
N GLY A 599 -24.10 16.38 -12.89
CA GLY A 599 -24.01 16.40 -11.43
C GLY A 599 -22.96 17.41 -10.93
N LYS A 600 -23.09 17.87 -9.68
CA LYS A 600 -22.21 18.89 -9.08
C LYS A 600 -20.73 18.46 -9.00
N ALA A 601 -20.44 17.18 -9.03
CA ALA A 601 -19.08 16.65 -8.95
C ALA A 601 -18.35 16.66 -10.32
N VAL A 602 -19.10 16.83 -11.41
CA VAL A 602 -18.57 16.85 -12.78
C VAL A 602 -17.91 18.20 -13.06
N ASP A 603 -16.70 18.20 -13.66
CA ASP A 603 -15.91 19.39 -14.00
C ASP A 603 -15.59 20.30 -12.79
N ALA A 604 -15.55 19.76 -11.58
CA ALA A 604 -15.43 20.53 -10.34
C ALA A 604 -14.06 20.42 -9.66
N GLY A 605 -13.12 19.68 -10.23
CA GLY A 605 -11.82 19.38 -9.66
C GLY A 605 -10.68 20.25 -10.17
N LEU A 606 -9.55 20.18 -9.49
CA LEU A 606 -8.28 20.81 -9.83
C LEU A 606 -7.44 19.88 -10.71
N VAL A 607 -6.77 20.43 -11.72
CA VAL A 607 -5.77 19.68 -12.50
C VAL A 607 -4.54 19.37 -11.63
N LEU A 608 -4.23 18.09 -11.51
CA LEU A 608 -3.07 17.57 -10.79
C LEU A 608 -2.20 16.77 -11.78
N PRO A 609 -1.07 17.32 -12.24
CA PRO A 609 -0.23 16.68 -13.25
C PRO A 609 0.13 15.26 -12.88
N THR A 610 0.08 14.34 -13.83
CA THR A 610 0.28 12.89 -13.70
C THR A 610 -0.78 12.13 -12.88
N VAL A 611 -1.62 12.81 -12.11
CA VAL A 611 -2.72 12.17 -11.35
C VAL A 611 -4.00 12.07 -12.20
N ASN A 612 -4.33 13.14 -12.92
CA ASN A 612 -5.59 13.24 -13.67
C ASN A 612 -5.45 13.80 -15.09
N ASP A 613 -4.28 13.66 -15.71
CA ASP A 613 -3.97 14.18 -17.05
C ASP A 613 -4.95 13.73 -18.15
N GLY A 614 -5.67 12.64 -17.95
CA GLY A 614 -6.61 12.09 -18.92
C GLY A 614 -8.07 12.49 -18.69
N PHE A 615 -8.36 13.54 -17.91
CA PHE A 615 -9.73 13.96 -17.65
C PHE A 615 -10.46 14.38 -18.94
N THR A 616 -11.79 14.30 -18.90
CA THR A 616 -12.67 14.74 -19.99
C THR A 616 -13.50 15.92 -19.52
N GLY A 617 -13.93 16.79 -20.44
CA GLY A 617 -14.72 17.97 -20.09
C GLY A 617 -13.88 19.24 -19.90
N LYS A 618 -14.28 20.12 -18.99
CA LYS A 618 -13.66 21.44 -18.75
C LYS A 618 -12.61 21.39 -17.64
N ALA A 619 -12.80 20.49 -16.69
CA ALA A 619 -11.91 20.26 -15.56
C ALA A 619 -12.06 18.79 -15.11
N PRO A 620 -11.14 18.26 -14.30
CA PRO A 620 -11.31 16.93 -13.72
C PRO A 620 -12.58 16.83 -12.86
N ASP A 621 -13.17 15.66 -12.78
CA ASP A 621 -14.28 15.39 -11.88
C ASP A 621 -13.80 15.18 -10.44
N LEU A 622 -14.67 15.39 -9.46
CA LEU A 622 -14.40 14.99 -8.08
C LEU A 622 -14.61 13.50 -7.90
N GLY A 623 -13.79 12.90 -7.05
CA GLY A 623 -13.87 11.48 -6.72
C GLY A 623 -13.00 10.59 -7.61
N ALA A 624 -13.22 9.27 -7.48
CA ALA A 624 -12.35 8.26 -8.06
C ALA A 624 -12.55 8.04 -9.55
N LEU A 625 -13.80 8.20 -10.03
CA LEU A 625 -14.17 7.93 -11.41
C LEU A 625 -14.40 9.23 -12.17
N GLU A 626 -13.95 9.25 -13.39
CA GLU A 626 -14.13 10.35 -14.34
C GLU A 626 -15.31 10.04 -15.26
N LEU A 627 -16.20 11.00 -15.48
CA LEU A 627 -17.35 10.86 -16.38
C LEU A 627 -16.87 10.53 -17.80
N ASN A 628 -17.53 9.59 -18.46
CA ASN A 628 -17.21 9.09 -19.80
C ASN A 628 -15.84 8.36 -19.92
N GLN A 629 -15.17 8.07 -18.83
CA GLN A 629 -14.02 7.18 -18.81
C GLN A 629 -14.44 5.74 -18.43
N PRO A 630 -13.74 4.71 -18.95
CA PRO A 630 -13.99 3.34 -18.51
C PRO A 630 -13.66 3.18 -17.04
N GLU A 631 -14.50 2.46 -16.31
CA GLU A 631 -14.20 2.09 -14.93
C GLU A 631 -12.98 1.17 -14.87
N PRO A 632 -12.06 1.38 -13.91
CA PRO A 632 -10.94 0.48 -13.70
C PRO A 632 -11.40 -0.95 -13.42
N HIS A 633 -10.65 -1.93 -13.89
CA HIS A 633 -10.92 -3.33 -13.56
C HIS A 633 -10.37 -3.64 -12.17
N TYR A 634 -11.24 -3.91 -11.22
CA TYR A 634 -10.89 -4.33 -9.86
C TYR A 634 -10.86 -5.85 -9.77
N GLY A 635 -9.83 -6.40 -9.12
CA GLY A 635 -9.68 -7.84 -8.94
C GLY A 635 -9.01 -8.57 -10.11
N PRO A 636 -8.96 -9.93 -10.07
CA PRO A 636 -8.27 -10.76 -11.05
C PRO A 636 -8.87 -10.65 -12.45
N ARG A 637 -8.04 -10.54 -13.48
CA ARG A 637 -8.45 -10.36 -14.87
C ARG A 637 -8.81 -11.68 -15.61
N TRP A 638 -8.45 -12.82 -15.03
CA TRP A 638 -8.67 -14.15 -15.62
C TRP A 638 -9.98 -14.82 -15.19
N ILE A 639 -10.64 -14.30 -14.15
CA ILE A 639 -11.94 -14.80 -13.67
C ILE A 639 -12.90 -13.63 -13.43
N THR A 640 -14.20 -13.91 -13.55
CA THR A 640 -15.23 -13.01 -13.02
C THR A 640 -15.37 -13.30 -11.53
N TRP A 641 -14.72 -12.49 -10.70
CA TRP A 641 -14.81 -12.57 -9.26
C TRP A 641 -16.20 -12.16 -8.78
N LYS A 642 -16.83 -13.03 -8.03
CA LYS A 642 -18.04 -12.71 -7.25
C LYS A 642 -17.74 -13.09 -5.82
N PRO A 643 -17.75 -12.13 -4.87
CA PRO A 643 -17.60 -12.46 -3.46
C PRO A 643 -18.70 -13.45 -3.06
N PHE A 644 -18.31 -14.62 -2.57
CA PHE A 644 -19.26 -15.59 -2.04
C PHE A 644 -19.61 -15.17 -0.61
N TYR A 645 -20.77 -14.53 -0.46
CA TYR A 645 -21.39 -14.39 0.85
C TYR A 645 -22.40 -15.52 0.98
N ARG A 646 -22.24 -16.37 1.94
CA ARG A 646 -23.24 -17.37 2.31
C ARG A 646 -24.19 -16.81 3.36
#